data_9d3f770f0048c07feb74b2156e3c658f
#
_entry.id   9d3f770f0048c07feb74b2156e3c658f
#
_cell.length_a   1.000
_cell.length_b   1.000
_cell.length_c   1.000
_cell.angle_alpha   90.00
_cell.angle_beta   90.00
_cell.angle_gamma   90.00
#
_symmetry.space_group_name_H-M   'P 1'
#
loop_
_entity.id
_entity.type
_entity.pdbx_description
1 polymer ?
#
loop_
_entity_poly.entity_id
_entity_poly.type
_entity_poly.pdbx_seq_one_letter_code
_entity_poly.pdbx_strand_id
1 'polypeptide(L)'
;MGKTIALVGNPNSGKTTLFNHLTGSTQRVGNWPGVTVEQKAGTLLHDGKTQVIDLPGIYSLSPYTIEEIVTRDYLTLDAPDLIINIVDASNLERNLYLTTQLMELHLPIVVVLNMMDIVEKRGDQLDVAGLSRAFGLPFVMISALKESGLEELFKAIAEPISVAEPITYSIVVESILDTIEEILAPLVPKKLRCYYSIKLFERDRQTAGKLAIPEEGQAVMEGLLSRYEKELDDDSEAILINERYKFVTKITRQVLVKNSEKASFSVVIDHIVTNRWLGLPIFVLIMYAVYYFAITTVGTWGTDWVNDVLFGSIVPEAVQTFFDSIDIHPAVSSLVVDGAIGGVGAVLGFLPQMAALFLCLTLLEDSGYMARVAFVMDRVFRGFGLSGKSFIPLLIGSGCSVPGIQASRTIENLQDRRMTILTTSFIPCGAKLPVIALIANAIFGGASWVALSMYLLGIATVIFSGVLLRKTAIFSGEASPFVMELPMYHWPQWKSIFRAVGARCLAFVKNAGTVIFLSSSFIWFLSSFNWQLRMTVESDQSILAKIGSAVAIFFAPLGFGSWQATVATIQGLIAKENVVGTFGVLMNTTGSEAEVAAAFSTLFNPVSAVAFLVFNMICMPCFAAVGAMRTEFGSAKWTLFGVLYQTTLAYVLAFIINQLGSVIVLGAPFGAGASIAAAATAILVFLVVRPAPKKASPMWGSLAKPMVK
;
A
#
# COMPACT_ATOMS: atom_id res chain seq x y z
N MET A 1 -24.87 36.78 -3.75
CA MET A 1 -23.76 35.84 -3.56
C MET A 1 -23.21 35.50 -4.95
N GLY A 2 -21.91 35.38 -5.11
CA GLY A 2 -21.34 34.94 -6.40
C GLY A 2 -21.73 33.49 -6.68
N LYS A 3 -21.83 33.08 -7.94
CA LYS A 3 -22.06 31.68 -8.34
C LYS A 3 -20.92 30.80 -7.86
N THR A 4 -21.22 29.54 -7.52
CA THR A 4 -20.23 28.52 -7.11
C THR A 4 -20.18 27.41 -8.16
N ILE A 5 -19.00 27.14 -8.69
CA ILE A 5 -18.73 26.09 -9.67
C ILE A 5 -17.91 24.98 -9.00
N ALA A 6 -18.34 23.75 -9.11
CA ALA A 6 -17.58 22.58 -8.67
C ALA A 6 -16.91 21.90 -9.87
N LEU A 7 -15.58 21.70 -9.81
CA LEU A 7 -14.87 20.85 -10.76
C LEU A 7 -14.86 19.42 -10.26
N VAL A 8 -15.40 18.51 -11.05
CA VAL A 8 -15.48 17.09 -10.76
C VAL A 8 -14.85 16.32 -11.91
N GLY A 9 -14.25 15.19 -11.65
CA GLY A 9 -13.72 14.31 -12.71
C GLY A 9 -12.84 13.22 -12.14
N ASN A 10 -12.53 12.25 -12.99
CA ASN A 10 -11.68 11.13 -12.62
C ASN A 10 -10.25 11.60 -12.29
N PRO A 11 -9.51 10.85 -11.48
CA PRO A 11 -8.08 11.07 -11.33
C PRO A 11 -7.39 11.07 -12.70
N ASN A 12 -6.43 11.96 -12.90
CA ASN A 12 -5.67 12.14 -14.16
C ASN A 12 -6.47 12.63 -15.38
N SER A 13 -7.72 13.04 -15.25
CA SER A 13 -8.49 13.64 -16.36
C SER A 13 -8.03 15.05 -16.77
N GLY A 14 -7.03 15.62 -16.07
CA GLY A 14 -6.53 16.99 -16.32
C GLY A 14 -7.26 18.08 -15.53
N LYS A 15 -7.98 17.70 -14.46
CA LYS A 15 -8.78 18.57 -13.59
C LYS A 15 -7.97 19.74 -13.01
N THR A 16 -6.83 19.46 -12.38
CA THR A 16 -5.96 20.50 -11.79
C THR A 16 -5.38 21.44 -12.85
N THR A 17 -5.07 20.93 -14.05
CA THR A 17 -4.61 21.78 -15.17
C THR A 17 -5.71 22.74 -15.60
N LEU A 18 -6.93 22.26 -15.79
CA LEU A 18 -8.07 23.10 -16.12
C LEU A 18 -8.38 24.11 -15.02
N PHE A 19 -8.35 23.68 -13.75
CA PHE A 19 -8.54 24.58 -12.62
C PHE A 19 -7.56 25.77 -12.65
N ASN A 20 -6.29 25.49 -12.94
CA ASN A 20 -5.26 26.55 -13.04
C ASN A 20 -5.54 27.51 -14.19
N HIS A 21 -6.05 27.03 -15.34
CA HIS A 21 -6.44 27.92 -16.45
C HIS A 21 -7.69 28.75 -16.14
N LEU A 22 -8.64 28.20 -15.41
CA LEU A 22 -9.87 28.92 -15.03
C LEU A 22 -9.63 29.98 -13.96
N THR A 23 -8.71 29.75 -13.01
CA THR A 23 -8.51 30.61 -11.83
C THR A 23 -7.20 31.39 -11.83
N GLY A 24 -6.26 31.09 -12.71
CA GLY A 24 -4.94 31.72 -12.71
C GLY A 24 -4.12 31.41 -11.46
N SER A 25 -3.34 32.41 -11.01
CA SER A 25 -2.46 32.26 -9.82
C SER A 25 -3.16 32.52 -8.47
N THR A 26 -4.44 32.90 -8.48
CA THR A 26 -5.20 33.26 -7.26
C THR A 26 -5.89 32.04 -6.66
N GLN A 27 -5.11 31.17 -6.03
CA GLN A 27 -5.62 29.95 -5.41
C GLN A 27 -5.54 30.06 -3.87
N ARG A 28 -6.56 29.55 -3.19
CA ARG A 28 -6.52 29.27 -1.75
C ARG A 28 -6.43 27.76 -1.56
N VAL A 29 -5.40 27.31 -0.87
CA VAL A 29 -5.20 25.90 -0.54
C VAL A 29 -5.46 25.72 0.94
N GLY A 30 -6.29 24.77 1.29
CA GLY A 30 -6.61 24.36 2.66
C GLY A 30 -6.92 22.88 2.70
N ASN A 31 -7.39 22.38 3.83
CA ASN A 31 -7.91 21.03 3.94
C ASN A 31 -9.42 21.05 4.12
N TRP A 32 -10.10 20.03 3.61
CA TRP A 32 -11.52 19.86 3.88
C TRP A 32 -11.75 19.67 5.39
N PRO A 33 -12.82 20.21 5.97
CA PRO A 33 -13.08 20.12 7.40
C PRO A 33 -13.09 18.66 7.90
N GLY A 34 -12.26 18.38 8.91
CA GLY A 34 -12.21 17.06 9.57
C GLY A 34 -11.43 15.96 8.84
N VAL A 35 -10.83 16.25 7.69
CA VAL A 35 -10.05 15.27 6.90
C VAL A 35 -8.74 15.87 6.40
N THR A 36 -7.82 15.01 5.98
CA THR A 36 -6.49 15.39 5.44
C THR A 36 -6.48 15.58 3.92
N VAL A 37 -7.64 15.75 3.31
CA VAL A 37 -7.80 15.95 1.87
C VAL A 37 -7.66 17.43 1.56
N GLU A 38 -6.83 17.78 0.56
CA GLU A 38 -6.64 19.17 0.14
C GLU A 38 -7.90 19.73 -0.53
N GLN A 39 -8.27 20.96 -0.14
CA GLN A 39 -9.28 21.78 -0.78
C GLN A 39 -8.60 22.92 -1.54
N LYS A 40 -8.91 23.06 -2.82
CA LYS A 40 -8.45 24.18 -3.64
C LYS A 40 -9.66 24.99 -4.10
N ALA A 41 -9.62 26.29 -3.82
CA ALA A 41 -10.64 27.22 -4.27
C ALA A 41 -9.97 28.40 -4.96
N GLY A 42 -10.59 28.89 -6.02
CA GLY A 42 -10.12 30.07 -6.77
C GLY A 42 -11.29 30.88 -7.31
N THR A 43 -11.00 32.02 -7.86
CA THR A 43 -12.00 32.88 -8.49
C THR A 43 -11.87 32.81 -10.00
N LEU A 44 -12.98 32.69 -10.71
CA LEU A 44 -13.00 32.60 -12.16
C LEU A 44 -12.43 33.89 -12.79
N LEU A 45 -11.46 33.76 -13.71
CA LEU A 45 -10.75 34.90 -14.31
C LEU A 45 -11.67 35.87 -15.06
N HIS A 46 -12.75 35.37 -15.69
CA HIS A 46 -13.61 36.15 -16.57
C HIS A 46 -14.60 37.09 -15.85
N ASP A 47 -15.04 36.76 -14.62
CA ASP A 47 -16.04 37.58 -13.92
C ASP A 47 -15.59 38.08 -12.55
N GLY A 48 -14.52 37.52 -11.99
CA GLY A 48 -13.95 37.92 -10.71
C GLY A 48 -14.88 37.73 -9.49
N LYS A 49 -16.05 37.11 -9.66
CA LYS A 49 -17.07 36.92 -8.62
C LYS A 49 -17.47 35.46 -8.41
N THR A 50 -17.38 34.64 -9.45
CA THR A 50 -17.71 33.23 -9.41
C THR A 50 -16.57 32.44 -8.74
N GLN A 51 -16.90 31.68 -7.71
CA GLN A 51 -15.94 30.77 -7.06
C GLN A 51 -15.86 29.45 -7.79
N VAL A 52 -14.66 28.96 -8.02
CA VAL A 52 -14.38 27.64 -8.58
C VAL A 52 -13.72 26.80 -7.50
N ILE A 53 -14.30 25.64 -7.20
CA ILE A 53 -13.81 24.70 -6.20
C ILE A 53 -13.33 23.42 -6.89
N ASP A 54 -12.07 23.07 -6.70
CA ASP A 54 -11.48 21.84 -7.19
C ASP A 54 -11.78 20.71 -6.20
N LEU A 55 -12.68 19.80 -6.58
CA LEU A 55 -13.00 18.63 -5.77
C LEU A 55 -11.96 17.51 -5.98
N PRO A 56 -11.75 16.62 -5.02
CA PRO A 56 -10.88 15.47 -5.21
C PRO A 56 -11.25 14.65 -6.45
N GLY A 57 -10.25 14.05 -7.10
CA GLY A 57 -10.49 13.15 -8.23
C GLY A 57 -11.14 11.85 -7.75
N ILE A 58 -12.30 11.50 -8.34
CA ILE A 58 -13.08 10.33 -7.94
C ILE A 58 -13.48 9.50 -9.15
N TYR A 59 -13.72 8.22 -8.96
CA TYR A 59 -14.25 7.33 -9.99
C TYR A 59 -15.75 7.12 -9.85
N SER A 60 -16.28 7.25 -8.65
CA SER A 60 -17.70 7.11 -8.35
C SER A 60 -18.11 7.99 -7.15
N LEU A 61 -19.41 8.16 -6.96
CA LEU A 61 -19.99 8.79 -5.76
C LEU A 61 -20.31 7.78 -4.65
N SER A 62 -19.72 6.58 -4.71
CA SER A 62 -19.86 5.55 -3.67
C SER A 62 -18.89 5.82 -2.52
N PRO A 63 -19.25 5.53 -1.25
CA PRO A 63 -18.48 5.95 -0.07
C PRO A 63 -17.31 5.01 0.26
N TYR A 64 -16.49 4.65 -0.73
CA TYR A 64 -15.37 3.74 -0.53
C TYR A 64 -14.08 4.44 -0.10
N THR A 65 -13.86 5.68 -0.56
CA THR A 65 -12.68 6.48 -0.24
C THR A 65 -13.07 7.76 0.49
N ILE A 66 -12.10 8.39 1.19
CA ILE A 66 -12.34 9.67 1.87
C ILE A 66 -12.63 10.77 0.84
N GLU A 67 -11.96 10.72 -0.29
CA GLU A 67 -12.11 11.63 -1.43
C GLU A 67 -13.54 11.57 -2.00
N GLU A 68 -14.07 10.36 -2.19
CA GLU A 68 -15.44 10.14 -2.67
C GLU A 68 -16.48 10.64 -1.66
N ILE A 69 -16.26 10.40 -0.36
CA ILE A 69 -17.14 10.89 0.70
C ILE A 69 -17.17 12.43 0.73
N VAL A 70 -15.99 13.07 0.66
CA VAL A 70 -15.87 14.53 0.66
C VAL A 70 -16.57 15.14 -0.56
N THR A 71 -16.31 14.59 -1.75
CA THR A 71 -16.93 15.07 -2.99
C THR A 71 -18.43 14.89 -2.96
N ARG A 72 -18.92 13.72 -2.54
CA ARG A 72 -20.35 13.44 -2.42
C ARG A 72 -21.04 14.37 -1.43
N ASP A 73 -20.47 14.52 -0.22
CA ASP A 73 -21.07 15.33 0.83
C ASP A 73 -21.10 16.82 0.39
N TYR A 74 -20.08 17.33 -0.30
CA TYR A 74 -20.09 18.66 -0.87
C TYR A 74 -21.19 18.83 -1.94
N LEU A 75 -21.31 17.92 -2.88
CA LEU A 75 -22.29 18.00 -3.96
C LEU A 75 -23.74 17.89 -3.45
N THR A 76 -23.98 17.14 -2.36
CA THR A 76 -25.32 16.93 -1.81
C THR A 76 -25.73 17.95 -0.76
N LEU A 77 -24.79 18.49 0.03
CA LEU A 77 -25.08 19.41 1.14
C LEU A 77 -24.91 20.88 0.75
N ASP A 78 -23.81 21.21 0.07
CA ASP A 78 -23.49 22.59 -0.34
C ASP A 78 -24.10 22.94 -1.70
N ALA A 79 -24.45 21.96 -2.53
CA ALA A 79 -25.15 22.04 -3.80
C ALA A 79 -24.65 23.23 -4.67
N PRO A 80 -23.55 23.07 -5.44
CA PRO A 80 -23.00 24.13 -6.29
C PRO A 80 -24.01 24.57 -7.36
N ASP A 81 -23.89 25.81 -7.83
CA ASP A 81 -24.75 26.34 -8.90
C ASP A 81 -24.48 25.67 -10.26
N LEU A 82 -23.29 25.13 -10.45
CA LEU A 82 -22.85 24.46 -11.67
C LEU A 82 -21.79 23.41 -11.38
N ILE A 83 -21.92 22.23 -11.98
CA ILE A 83 -20.87 21.19 -12.02
C ILE A 83 -20.18 21.25 -13.37
N ILE A 84 -18.86 21.35 -13.38
CA ILE A 84 -18.03 21.07 -14.56
C ILE A 84 -17.42 19.67 -14.39
N ASN A 85 -17.95 18.72 -15.15
CA ASN A 85 -17.46 17.35 -15.15
C ASN A 85 -16.37 17.16 -16.20
N ILE A 86 -15.13 16.90 -15.79
CA ILE A 86 -13.99 16.74 -16.69
C ILE A 86 -13.81 15.26 -17.02
N VAL A 87 -13.95 14.95 -18.28
CA VAL A 87 -13.91 13.61 -18.87
C VAL A 87 -12.66 13.48 -19.74
N ASP A 88 -11.85 12.46 -19.51
CA ASP A 88 -10.77 12.08 -20.43
C ASP A 88 -11.38 11.44 -21.68
N ALA A 89 -11.35 12.15 -22.79
CA ALA A 89 -11.88 11.70 -24.08
C ALA A 89 -11.12 10.49 -24.65
N SER A 90 -9.88 10.26 -24.22
CA SER A 90 -9.09 9.10 -24.65
C SER A 90 -9.55 7.79 -23.99
N ASN A 91 -10.30 7.90 -22.86
CA ASN A 91 -10.87 6.80 -22.07
C ASN A 91 -12.36 7.06 -21.77
N LEU A 92 -13.11 7.41 -22.80
CA LEU A 92 -14.44 7.96 -22.74
C LEU A 92 -15.42 7.09 -21.92
N GLU A 93 -15.49 5.80 -22.22
CA GLU A 93 -16.47 4.87 -21.65
C GLU A 93 -16.40 4.84 -20.11
N ARG A 94 -15.20 4.81 -19.58
CA ARG A 94 -14.98 4.77 -18.14
C ARG A 94 -15.28 6.10 -17.45
N ASN A 95 -14.89 7.20 -18.08
CA ASN A 95 -15.06 8.53 -17.49
C ASN A 95 -16.54 8.97 -17.49
N LEU A 96 -17.32 8.56 -18.49
CA LEU A 96 -18.75 8.80 -18.55
C LEU A 96 -19.56 8.08 -17.48
N TYR A 97 -19.01 7.05 -16.85
CA TYR A 97 -19.66 6.38 -15.70
C TYR A 97 -19.92 7.37 -14.55
N LEU A 98 -18.95 8.21 -14.20
CA LEU A 98 -19.14 9.25 -13.19
C LEU A 98 -20.19 10.28 -13.64
N THR A 99 -20.23 10.61 -14.93
CA THR A 99 -21.25 11.52 -15.49
C THR A 99 -22.67 11.00 -15.21
N THR A 100 -22.93 9.70 -15.37
CA THR A 100 -24.25 9.13 -15.06
C THR A 100 -24.65 9.30 -13.61
N GLN A 101 -23.71 9.17 -12.68
CA GLN A 101 -23.97 9.39 -11.24
C GLN A 101 -24.15 10.86 -10.88
N LEU A 102 -23.48 11.78 -11.57
CA LEU A 102 -23.67 13.21 -11.37
C LEU A 102 -25.06 13.68 -11.85
N MET A 103 -25.59 13.06 -12.90
CA MET A 103 -26.96 13.33 -13.40
C MET A 103 -28.02 13.00 -12.34
N GLU A 104 -27.79 12.01 -11.49
CA GLU A 104 -28.69 11.60 -10.40
C GLU A 104 -28.90 12.70 -9.33
N LEU A 105 -27.95 13.69 -9.25
CA LEU A 105 -28.03 14.79 -8.30
C LEU A 105 -28.98 15.92 -8.72
N HIS A 106 -29.52 15.90 -9.93
CA HIS A 106 -30.38 16.96 -10.50
C HIS A 106 -29.78 18.38 -10.37
N LEU A 107 -28.47 18.51 -10.66
CA LEU A 107 -27.76 19.78 -10.70
C LEU A 107 -27.41 20.16 -12.15
N PRO A 108 -27.22 21.44 -12.48
CA PRO A 108 -26.71 21.86 -13.79
C PRO A 108 -25.30 21.31 -14.02
N ILE A 109 -25.06 20.68 -15.18
CA ILE A 109 -23.78 20.02 -15.51
C ILE A 109 -23.33 20.45 -16.92
N VAL A 110 -22.05 20.84 -17.01
CA VAL A 110 -21.31 20.94 -18.28
C VAL A 110 -20.27 19.83 -18.30
N VAL A 111 -20.26 19.05 -19.37
CA VAL A 111 -19.25 17.99 -19.56
C VAL A 111 -18.13 18.50 -20.43
N VAL A 112 -16.91 18.43 -19.94
CA VAL A 112 -15.70 18.89 -20.62
C VAL A 112 -14.89 17.70 -21.07
N LEU A 113 -14.83 17.47 -22.39
CA LEU A 113 -14.02 16.43 -23.02
C LEU A 113 -12.59 16.95 -23.15
N ASN A 114 -11.72 16.55 -22.23
CA ASN A 114 -10.32 16.91 -22.25
C ASN A 114 -9.46 15.86 -22.99
N MET A 115 -8.21 16.19 -23.27
CA MET A 115 -7.25 15.33 -24.00
C MET A 115 -7.65 15.08 -25.47
N MET A 116 -8.37 16.00 -26.09
CA MET A 116 -8.76 15.90 -27.49
C MET A 116 -7.55 15.81 -28.43
N ASP A 117 -6.42 16.40 -28.07
CA ASP A 117 -5.16 16.25 -28.80
C ASP A 117 -4.65 14.79 -28.88
N ILE A 118 -4.98 13.95 -27.92
CA ILE A 118 -4.66 12.51 -27.92
C ILE A 118 -5.63 11.78 -28.86
N VAL A 119 -6.91 12.09 -28.81
CA VAL A 119 -7.94 11.52 -29.69
C VAL A 119 -7.62 11.82 -31.15
N GLU A 120 -7.28 13.06 -31.46
CA GLU A 120 -6.85 13.50 -32.80
C GLU A 120 -5.58 12.77 -33.29
N LYS A 121 -4.56 12.65 -32.43
CA LYS A 121 -3.32 11.91 -32.77
C LYS A 121 -3.57 10.42 -33.03
N ARG A 122 -4.57 9.82 -32.43
CA ARG A 122 -4.98 8.42 -32.67
C ARG A 122 -5.77 8.31 -33.98
N GLY A 123 -6.34 9.42 -34.48
CA GLY A 123 -7.22 9.43 -35.62
C GLY A 123 -8.62 8.91 -35.30
N ASP A 124 -8.99 8.86 -34.03
CA ASP A 124 -10.33 8.48 -33.59
C ASP A 124 -11.30 9.63 -33.90
N GLN A 125 -12.55 9.28 -34.32
CA GLN A 125 -13.60 10.25 -34.61
C GLN A 125 -14.67 10.17 -33.54
N LEU A 126 -15.01 11.32 -32.91
CA LEU A 126 -15.97 11.43 -31.83
C LEU A 126 -17.12 12.36 -32.26
N ASP A 127 -18.36 11.82 -32.30
CA ASP A 127 -19.58 12.60 -32.48
C ASP A 127 -20.04 13.24 -31.16
N VAL A 128 -19.54 14.46 -30.89
CA VAL A 128 -19.89 15.22 -29.70
C VAL A 128 -21.35 15.66 -29.67
N ALA A 129 -21.93 15.95 -30.84
CA ALA A 129 -23.35 16.29 -30.93
C ALA A 129 -24.23 15.07 -30.59
N GLY A 130 -23.80 13.87 -30.97
CA GLY A 130 -24.41 12.61 -30.55
C GLY A 130 -24.36 12.39 -29.05
N LEU A 131 -23.21 12.68 -28.42
CA LEU A 131 -23.07 12.65 -26.95
C LEU A 131 -24.04 13.63 -26.28
N SER A 132 -24.06 14.89 -26.72
CA SER A 132 -24.93 15.91 -26.14
C SER A 132 -26.40 15.49 -26.24
N ARG A 133 -26.84 14.93 -27.36
CA ARG A 133 -28.21 14.42 -27.52
C ARG A 133 -28.50 13.22 -26.64
N ALA A 134 -27.57 12.29 -26.49
CA ALA A 134 -27.77 11.06 -25.73
C ALA A 134 -27.79 11.29 -24.21
N PHE A 135 -27.02 12.24 -23.70
CA PHE A 135 -26.99 12.60 -22.28
C PHE A 135 -27.88 13.79 -21.92
N GLY A 136 -28.39 14.52 -22.92
CA GLY A 136 -29.14 15.76 -22.65
C GLY A 136 -28.30 16.87 -22.01
N LEU A 137 -26.97 16.82 -22.13
CA LEU A 137 -26.02 17.72 -21.50
C LEU A 137 -25.17 18.45 -22.52
N PRO A 138 -24.70 19.68 -22.24
CA PRO A 138 -23.69 20.36 -23.07
C PRO A 138 -22.34 19.69 -22.92
N PHE A 139 -21.72 19.29 -24.03
CA PHE A 139 -20.37 18.76 -24.11
C PHE A 139 -19.45 19.75 -24.82
N VAL A 140 -18.32 20.10 -24.18
CA VAL A 140 -17.31 21.02 -24.72
C VAL A 140 -15.98 20.30 -24.91
N MET A 141 -15.38 20.41 -26.08
CA MET A 141 -14.07 19.83 -26.39
C MET A 141 -12.94 20.75 -25.99
N ILE A 142 -11.97 20.25 -25.24
CA ILE A 142 -10.77 21.02 -24.89
C ILE A 142 -9.49 20.16 -24.98
N SER A 143 -8.36 20.84 -25.06
CA SER A 143 -7.08 20.30 -24.61
C SER A 143 -6.49 21.27 -23.58
N ALA A 144 -6.60 20.94 -22.30
CA ALA A 144 -6.06 21.77 -21.23
C ALA A 144 -4.54 21.95 -21.33
N LEU A 145 -3.84 20.97 -21.92
CA LEU A 145 -2.39 21.05 -22.15
C LEU A 145 -2.03 22.04 -23.27
N LYS A 146 -2.86 22.14 -24.32
CA LYS A 146 -2.64 23.03 -25.48
C LYS A 146 -3.44 24.32 -25.38
N GLU A 147 -4.19 24.52 -24.32
CA GLU A 147 -5.05 25.68 -24.07
C GLU A 147 -6.11 25.90 -25.18
N SER A 148 -6.52 24.84 -25.89
CA SER A 148 -7.53 24.93 -26.95
C SER A 148 -8.92 24.60 -26.42
N GLY A 149 -9.98 25.30 -26.96
CA GLY A 149 -11.38 25.08 -26.55
C GLY A 149 -11.81 25.78 -25.27
N LEU A 150 -10.95 26.60 -24.64
CA LEU A 150 -11.27 27.28 -23.39
C LEU A 150 -12.31 28.40 -23.57
N GLU A 151 -12.31 29.09 -24.73
CA GLU A 151 -13.30 30.13 -25.02
C GLU A 151 -14.72 29.57 -25.13
N GLU A 152 -14.86 28.41 -25.76
CA GLU A 152 -16.12 27.66 -25.87
C GLU A 152 -16.62 27.22 -24.48
N LEU A 153 -15.70 26.81 -23.61
CA LEU A 153 -16.03 26.48 -22.24
C LEU A 153 -16.52 27.69 -21.45
N PHE A 154 -15.87 28.86 -21.56
CA PHE A 154 -16.33 30.08 -20.90
C PHE A 154 -17.73 30.51 -21.41
N LYS A 155 -18.03 30.36 -22.71
CA LYS A 155 -19.37 30.61 -23.26
C LYS A 155 -20.40 29.64 -22.65
N ALA A 156 -20.10 28.35 -22.61
CA ALA A 156 -20.98 27.34 -22.03
C ALA A 156 -21.26 27.58 -20.53
N ILE A 157 -20.28 28.08 -19.77
CA ILE A 157 -20.46 28.43 -18.35
C ILE A 157 -21.38 29.66 -18.18
N ALA A 158 -21.34 30.59 -19.13
CA ALA A 158 -22.13 31.82 -19.08
C ALA A 158 -23.61 31.61 -19.49
N GLU A 159 -23.92 30.58 -20.26
CA GLU A 159 -25.26 30.25 -20.71
C GLU A 159 -26.11 29.61 -19.62
N PRO A 160 -27.44 29.76 -19.65
CA PRO A 160 -28.34 29.02 -18.77
C PRO A 160 -28.31 27.52 -19.08
N ILE A 161 -27.94 26.69 -18.10
CA ILE A 161 -27.82 25.25 -18.28
C ILE A 161 -29.07 24.60 -17.64
N SER A 162 -29.75 23.75 -18.40
CA SER A 162 -30.83 22.92 -17.88
C SER A 162 -30.30 21.88 -16.90
N VAL A 163 -31.14 21.54 -15.92
CA VAL A 163 -30.83 20.47 -14.98
C VAL A 163 -30.80 19.13 -15.73
N ALA A 164 -29.78 18.34 -15.43
CA ALA A 164 -29.64 17.01 -16.00
C ALA A 164 -30.76 16.07 -15.52
N GLU A 165 -31.30 15.25 -16.44
CA GLU A 165 -32.19 14.17 -16.07
C GLU A 165 -31.38 12.87 -15.89
N PRO A 166 -31.68 12.03 -14.88
CA PRO A 166 -31.01 10.75 -14.69
C PRO A 166 -31.19 9.83 -15.90
N ILE A 167 -30.30 8.86 -16.03
CA ILE A 167 -30.47 7.79 -17.02
C ILE A 167 -31.66 6.91 -16.65
N THR A 168 -32.34 6.36 -17.65
CA THR A 168 -33.43 5.40 -17.43
C THR A 168 -32.86 3.99 -17.28
N TYR A 169 -33.20 3.34 -16.20
CA TYR A 169 -32.81 1.96 -15.90
C TYR A 169 -33.79 0.93 -16.52
N SER A 170 -33.55 -0.35 -16.29
CA SER A 170 -34.49 -1.39 -16.70
C SER A 170 -35.84 -1.24 -15.96
N ILE A 171 -36.96 -1.69 -16.61
CA ILE A 171 -38.31 -1.54 -16.08
C ILE A 171 -38.45 -2.06 -14.63
N VAL A 172 -37.76 -3.14 -14.31
CA VAL A 172 -37.80 -3.73 -12.95
C VAL A 172 -37.06 -2.85 -11.95
N VAL A 173 -35.88 -2.32 -12.30
CA VAL A 173 -35.14 -1.39 -11.45
C VAL A 173 -35.95 -0.12 -11.22
N GLU A 174 -36.52 0.46 -12.27
CA GLU A 174 -37.35 1.67 -12.15
C GLU A 174 -38.53 1.44 -11.19
N SER A 175 -39.27 0.32 -11.31
CA SER A 175 -40.39 0.05 -10.42
C SER A 175 -39.99 -0.07 -8.94
N ILE A 176 -38.77 -0.57 -8.66
CA ILE A 176 -38.24 -0.64 -7.29
C ILE A 176 -37.84 0.75 -6.82
N LEU A 177 -37.17 1.53 -7.68
CA LEU A 177 -36.78 2.92 -7.37
C LEU A 177 -38.00 3.78 -7.09
N ASP A 178 -39.06 3.68 -7.88
CA ASP A 178 -40.33 4.38 -7.66
C ASP A 178 -40.95 4.03 -6.29
N THR A 179 -40.92 2.76 -5.91
CA THR A 179 -41.40 2.33 -4.58
C THR A 179 -40.58 2.92 -3.45
N ILE A 180 -39.24 2.96 -3.63
CA ILE A 180 -38.33 3.59 -2.64
C ILE A 180 -38.56 5.11 -2.58
N GLU A 181 -38.80 5.76 -3.73
CA GLU A 181 -39.12 7.20 -3.77
C GLU A 181 -40.42 7.53 -3.06
N GLU A 182 -41.44 6.68 -3.17
CA GLU A 182 -42.70 6.84 -2.41
C GLU A 182 -42.46 6.78 -0.89
N ILE A 183 -41.66 5.82 -0.44
CA ILE A 183 -41.26 5.72 0.98
C ILE A 183 -40.45 6.95 1.43
N LEU A 184 -39.61 7.50 0.57
CA LEU A 184 -38.79 8.69 0.85
C LEU A 184 -39.59 10.00 0.74
N ALA A 185 -40.79 10.00 0.15
CA ALA A 185 -41.56 11.22 -0.12
C ALA A 185 -41.77 12.15 1.11
N PRO A 186 -42.07 11.63 2.32
CA PRO A 186 -42.22 12.46 3.52
C PRO A 186 -40.89 12.89 4.14
N LEU A 187 -39.76 12.27 3.78
CA LEU A 187 -38.48 12.40 4.47
C LEU A 187 -37.48 13.28 3.71
N VAL A 188 -37.56 13.30 2.38
CA VAL A 188 -36.54 13.89 1.51
C VAL A 188 -37.19 14.86 0.50
N PRO A 189 -36.57 16.06 0.27
CA PRO A 189 -37.01 17.00 -0.76
C PRO A 189 -37.05 16.34 -2.15
N LYS A 190 -38.06 16.69 -2.97
CA LYS A 190 -38.29 16.10 -4.29
C LYS A 190 -37.03 16.02 -5.18
N LYS A 191 -36.17 17.06 -5.14
CA LYS A 191 -34.94 17.13 -5.94
C LYS A 191 -33.91 16.04 -5.62
N LEU A 192 -33.89 15.53 -4.39
CA LEU A 192 -32.88 14.56 -3.92
C LEU A 192 -33.46 13.13 -3.79
N ARG A 193 -34.75 12.93 -4.05
CA ARG A 193 -35.37 11.60 -3.89
C ARG A 193 -34.76 10.55 -4.80
N CYS A 194 -34.59 10.87 -6.09
CA CYS A 194 -33.97 9.99 -7.05
C CYS A 194 -32.55 9.58 -6.60
N TYR A 195 -31.73 10.53 -6.16
CA TYR A 195 -30.40 10.22 -5.66
C TYR A 195 -30.44 9.30 -4.44
N TYR A 196 -31.30 9.59 -3.47
CA TYR A 196 -31.39 8.78 -2.25
C TYR A 196 -32.03 7.41 -2.52
N SER A 197 -33.00 7.29 -3.44
CA SER A 197 -33.60 6.00 -3.84
C SER A 197 -32.53 5.08 -4.45
N ILE A 198 -31.69 5.62 -5.34
CA ILE A 198 -30.57 4.90 -5.95
C ILE A 198 -29.55 4.46 -4.88
N LYS A 199 -29.20 5.35 -3.94
CA LYS A 199 -28.26 5.00 -2.87
C LYS A 199 -28.81 3.94 -1.90
N LEU A 200 -30.09 3.96 -1.62
CA LEU A 200 -30.73 2.90 -0.83
C LEU A 200 -30.83 1.58 -1.60
N PHE A 201 -31.08 1.63 -2.90
CA PHE A 201 -31.02 0.45 -3.76
C PHE A 201 -29.60 -0.15 -3.77
N GLU A 202 -28.55 0.66 -3.83
CA GLU A 202 -27.13 0.25 -3.71
C GLU A 202 -26.76 -0.24 -2.29
N ARG A 203 -27.71 -0.27 -1.34
CA ARG A 203 -27.47 -0.64 0.06
C ARG A 203 -26.44 0.24 0.77
N ASP A 204 -26.33 1.54 0.40
CA ASP A 204 -25.42 2.48 1.06
C ASP A 204 -25.81 2.73 2.52
N ARG A 205 -25.05 2.12 3.43
CA ARG A 205 -25.28 2.20 4.88
C ARG A 205 -25.09 3.60 5.45
N GLN A 206 -24.23 4.42 4.86
CA GLN A 206 -24.02 5.78 5.33
C GLN A 206 -25.23 6.65 5.03
N THR A 207 -25.81 6.49 3.85
CA THR A 207 -27.05 7.15 3.45
C THR A 207 -28.22 6.62 4.26
N ALA A 208 -28.36 5.31 4.41
CA ALA A 208 -29.40 4.70 5.21
C ALA A 208 -29.38 5.17 6.68
N GLY A 209 -28.18 5.33 7.26
CA GLY A 209 -28.01 5.82 8.64
C GLY A 209 -28.31 7.29 8.84
N LYS A 210 -28.29 8.11 7.77
CA LYS A 210 -28.67 9.54 7.80
C LYS A 210 -30.18 9.76 7.71
N LEU A 211 -30.92 8.78 7.16
CA LEU A 211 -32.36 8.84 6.92
C LEU A 211 -33.14 8.11 8.02
N ALA A 212 -34.09 8.78 8.67
CA ALA A 212 -34.96 8.20 9.68
C ALA A 212 -36.14 7.46 9.03
N ILE A 213 -35.87 6.37 8.30
CA ILE A 213 -36.90 5.61 7.58
C ILE A 213 -37.71 4.75 8.56
N PRO A 214 -39.05 4.76 8.50
CA PRO A 214 -39.89 3.93 9.34
C PRO A 214 -39.62 2.42 9.16
N GLU A 215 -39.76 1.63 10.24
CA GLU A 215 -39.49 0.18 10.21
C GLU A 215 -40.28 -0.56 9.12
N GLU A 216 -41.54 -0.16 8.88
CA GLU A 216 -42.36 -0.71 7.80
C GLU A 216 -41.75 -0.48 6.42
N GLY A 217 -41.24 0.75 6.15
CA GLY A 217 -40.58 1.08 4.91
C GLY A 217 -39.27 0.31 4.73
N GLN A 218 -38.50 0.14 5.83
CA GLN A 218 -37.28 -0.66 5.84
C GLN A 218 -37.58 -2.13 5.47
N ALA A 219 -38.62 -2.71 6.05
CA ALA A 219 -39.01 -4.10 5.78
C ALA A 219 -39.45 -4.30 4.33
N VAL A 220 -40.23 -3.36 3.76
CA VAL A 220 -40.66 -3.40 2.35
C VAL A 220 -39.47 -3.35 1.41
N MET A 221 -38.53 -2.38 1.63
CA MET A 221 -37.32 -2.24 0.81
C MET A 221 -36.44 -3.49 0.88
N GLU A 222 -36.21 -4.03 2.08
CA GLU A 222 -35.38 -5.22 2.26
C GLU A 222 -36.00 -6.44 1.57
N GLY A 223 -37.32 -6.57 1.63
CA GLY A 223 -38.05 -7.63 0.95
C GLY A 223 -37.93 -7.55 -0.58
N LEU A 224 -38.06 -6.35 -1.15
CA LEU A 224 -37.92 -6.13 -2.59
C LEU A 224 -36.50 -6.37 -3.06
N LEU A 225 -35.50 -5.76 -2.40
CA LEU A 225 -34.08 -5.91 -2.77
C LEU A 225 -33.63 -7.36 -2.67
N SER A 226 -33.90 -8.03 -1.55
CA SER A 226 -33.49 -9.42 -1.35
C SER A 226 -34.16 -10.40 -2.34
N ARG A 227 -35.40 -10.12 -2.80
CA ARG A 227 -36.05 -10.89 -3.84
C ARG A 227 -35.36 -10.71 -5.19
N TYR A 228 -35.04 -9.47 -5.54
CA TYR A 228 -34.42 -9.11 -6.82
C TYR A 228 -32.96 -9.61 -6.92
N GLU A 229 -32.18 -9.50 -5.84
CA GLU A 229 -30.84 -10.07 -5.75
C GLU A 229 -30.82 -11.58 -5.95
N LYS A 230 -31.81 -12.31 -5.40
CA LYS A 230 -31.94 -13.76 -5.63
C LYS A 230 -32.37 -14.11 -7.05
N GLU A 231 -33.20 -13.29 -7.69
CA GLU A 231 -33.68 -13.52 -9.06
C GLU A 231 -32.54 -13.35 -10.08
N LEU A 232 -31.63 -12.39 -9.86
CA LEU A 232 -30.52 -12.09 -10.75
C LEU A 232 -29.20 -12.77 -10.35
N ASP A 233 -29.16 -13.44 -9.19
CA ASP A 233 -27.94 -14.04 -8.61
C ASP A 233 -26.77 -13.02 -8.51
N ASP A 234 -27.11 -11.75 -8.22
CA ASP A 234 -26.13 -10.65 -8.11
C ASP A 234 -26.59 -9.67 -7.01
N ASP A 235 -25.64 -8.87 -6.46
CA ASP A 235 -25.98 -7.86 -5.47
C ASP A 235 -26.57 -6.59 -6.11
N SER A 236 -27.35 -5.84 -5.34
CA SER A 236 -28.05 -4.64 -5.83
C SER A 236 -27.08 -3.58 -6.36
N GLU A 237 -25.89 -3.42 -5.79
CA GLU A 237 -24.88 -2.49 -6.26
C GLU A 237 -24.32 -2.91 -7.62
N ALA A 238 -23.98 -4.19 -7.79
CA ALA A 238 -23.47 -4.73 -9.05
C ALA A 238 -24.51 -4.61 -10.18
N ILE A 239 -25.79 -4.79 -9.87
CA ILE A 239 -26.87 -4.63 -10.84
C ILE A 239 -26.89 -3.20 -11.40
N LEU A 240 -26.87 -2.17 -10.54
CA LEU A 240 -26.85 -0.77 -11.02
C LEU A 240 -25.56 -0.40 -11.74
N ILE A 241 -24.41 -0.90 -11.29
CA ILE A 241 -23.15 -0.72 -11.99
C ILE A 241 -23.25 -1.27 -13.42
N ASN A 242 -23.79 -2.48 -13.57
CA ASN A 242 -23.97 -3.12 -14.87
C ASN A 242 -24.95 -2.33 -15.78
N GLU A 243 -26.04 -1.83 -15.24
CA GLU A 243 -27.01 -1.01 -16.00
C GLU A 243 -26.36 0.31 -16.49
N ARG A 244 -25.64 1.04 -15.63
CA ARG A 244 -24.90 2.25 -16.02
C ARG A 244 -23.85 1.95 -17.11
N TYR A 245 -23.10 0.86 -16.97
CA TYR A 245 -22.12 0.47 -18.00
C TYR A 245 -22.78 0.07 -19.32
N LYS A 246 -23.91 -0.64 -19.28
CA LYS A 246 -24.67 -0.96 -20.50
C LYS A 246 -25.10 0.32 -21.24
N PHE A 247 -25.61 1.31 -20.51
CA PHE A 247 -26.01 2.61 -21.07
C PHE A 247 -24.79 3.31 -21.72
N VAL A 248 -23.71 3.48 -20.96
CA VAL A 248 -22.49 4.16 -21.44
C VAL A 248 -21.87 3.43 -22.64
N THR A 249 -21.73 2.11 -22.56
CA THR A 249 -21.14 1.32 -23.66
C THR A 249 -21.99 1.41 -24.93
N LYS A 250 -23.34 1.37 -24.81
CA LYS A 250 -24.24 1.54 -25.93
C LYS A 250 -24.02 2.87 -26.64
N ILE A 251 -23.95 3.97 -25.90
CA ILE A 251 -23.73 5.31 -26.47
C ILE A 251 -22.32 5.43 -27.04
N THR A 252 -21.29 5.02 -26.30
CA THR A 252 -19.90 5.12 -26.76
C THR A 252 -19.69 4.38 -28.08
N ARG A 253 -20.29 3.21 -28.27
CA ARG A 253 -20.24 2.48 -29.55
C ARG A 253 -20.89 3.21 -30.71
N GLN A 254 -21.86 4.07 -30.46
CA GLN A 254 -22.55 4.84 -31.50
C GLN A 254 -21.79 6.10 -31.90
N VAL A 255 -21.11 6.74 -30.93
CA VAL A 255 -20.51 8.07 -31.10
C VAL A 255 -18.99 8.02 -31.31
N LEU A 256 -18.29 6.94 -30.96
CA LEU A 256 -16.85 6.81 -31.07
C LEU A 256 -16.47 5.79 -32.13
N VAL A 257 -15.92 6.28 -33.23
CA VAL A 257 -15.31 5.45 -34.28
C VAL A 257 -13.81 5.39 -34.04
N LYS A 258 -13.33 4.25 -33.53
CA LYS A 258 -11.90 4.03 -33.31
C LYS A 258 -11.20 3.69 -34.63
N ASN A 259 -10.09 4.34 -34.90
CA ASN A 259 -9.25 3.99 -36.05
C ASN A 259 -8.43 2.74 -35.72
N SER A 260 -8.87 1.57 -36.20
CA SER A 260 -8.27 0.26 -35.90
C SER A 260 -6.86 0.04 -36.52
N GLU A 261 -6.42 0.88 -37.46
CA GLU A 261 -5.11 0.70 -38.10
C GLU A 261 -3.92 1.10 -37.23
N LYS A 262 -4.15 1.88 -36.18
CA LYS A 262 -3.11 2.24 -35.20
C LYS A 262 -3.40 1.65 -33.85
N ALA A 263 -3.42 0.30 -33.75
CA ALA A 263 -3.32 -0.32 -32.46
C ALA A 263 -2.06 0.23 -31.76
N SER A 264 -2.25 1.03 -30.71
CA SER A 264 -1.12 1.61 -29.95
C SER A 264 -0.19 0.47 -29.52
N PHE A 265 1.11 0.62 -29.70
CA PHE A 265 2.14 -0.32 -29.21
C PHE A 265 1.86 -0.78 -27.77
N SER A 266 1.29 0.11 -26.95
CA SER A 266 0.83 -0.20 -25.60
C SER A 266 -0.23 -1.29 -25.56
N VAL A 267 -1.20 -1.30 -26.48
CA VAL A 267 -2.29 -2.32 -26.51
C VAL A 267 -1.74 -3.70 -26.85
N VAL A 268 -0.77 -3.79 -27.75
CA VAL A 268 -0.13 -5.06 -28.12
C VAL A 268 0.66 -5.62 -26.94
N ILE A 269 1.45 -4.78 -26.26
CA ILE A 269 2.20 -5.17 -25.07
C ILE A 269 1.24 -5.59 -23.96
N ASP A 270 0.17 -4.81 -23.73
CA ASP A 270 -0.82 -5.11 -22.69
C ASP A 270 -1.46 -6.48 -22.91
N HIS A 271 -1.80 -6.84 -24.15
CA HIS A 271 -2.38 -8.15 -24.45
C HIS A 271 -1.45 -9.32 -24.05
N ILE A 272 -0.13 -9.12 -24.10
CA ILE A 272 0.87 -10.12 -23.68
C ILE A 272 1.09 -10.07 -22.17
N VAL A 273 1.32 -8.89 -21.61
CA VAL A 273 1.72 -8.67 -20.21
C VAL A 273 0.56 -8.91 -19.23
N THR A 274 -0.68 -8.58 -19.64
CA THR A 274 -1.88 -8.79 -18.82
C THR A 274 -2.54 -10.15 -19.08
N ASN A 275 -1.96 -10.98 -19.94
CA ASN A 275 -2.45 -12.33 -20.21
C ASN A 275 -2.42 -13.18 -18.92
N ARG A 276 -3.50 -13.91 -18.67
CA ARG A 276 -3.66 -14.75 -17.47
C ARG A 276 -2.53 -15.74 -17.23
N TRP A 277 -1.98 -16.32 -18.30
CA TRP A 277 -0.96 -17.37 -18.24
C TRP A 277 0.47 -16.84 -18.43
N LEU A 278 0.64 -15.83 -19.28
CA LEU A 278 1.94 -15.24 -19.59
C LEU A 278 2.34 -14.12 -18.62
N GLY A 279 1.39 -13.41 -18.04
CA GLY A 279 1.67 -12.26 -17.18
C GLY A 279 2.51 -12.63 -15.95
N LEU A 280 2.23 -13.76 -15.29
CA LEU A 280 2.98 -14.19 -14.12
C LEU A 280 4.42 -14.67 -14.46
N PRO A 281 4.66 -15.51 -15.47
CA PRO A 281 6.03 -15.85 -15.91
C PRO A 281 6.85 -14.63 -16.34
N ILE A 282 6.27 -13.71 -17.11
CA ILE A 282 6.97 -12.48 -17.54
C ILE A 282 7.34 -11.64 -16.31
N PHE A 283 6.42 -11.49 -15.38
CA PHE A 283 6.69 -10.79 -14.12
C PHE A 283 7.86 -11.41 -13.35
N VAL A 284 7.86 -12.74 -13.17
CA VAL A 284 8.96 -13.46 -12.47
C VAL A 284 10.28 -13.21 -13.19
N LEU A 285 10.31 -13.27 -14.53
CA LEU A 285 11.51 -13.03 -15.33
C LEU A 285 12.05 -11.59 -15.13
N ILE A 286 11.17 -10.59 -15.20
CA ILE A 286 11.56 -9.18 -15.02
C ILE A 286 12.09 -8.96 -13.60
N MET A 287 11.41 -9.51 -12.59
CA MET A 287 11.87 -9.39 -11.21
C MET A 287 13.19 -10.11 -10.96
N TYR A 288 13.37 -11.28 -11.57
CA TYR A 288 14.67 -11.98 -11.53
C TYR A 288 15.78 -11.10 -12.12
N ALA A 289 15.55 -10.47 -13.26
CA ALA A 289 16.51 -9.57 -13.88
C ALA A 289 16.83 -8.35 -12.98
N VAL A 290 15.80 -7.75 -12.36
CA VAL A 290 15.97 -6.64 -11.41
C VAL A 290 16.81 -7.05 -10.21
N TYR A 291 16.49 -8.17 -9.58
CA TYR A 291 17.24 -8.65 -8.42
C TYR A 291 18.67 -9.09 -8.78
N TYR A 292 18.84 -9.76 -9.91
CA TYR A 292 20.17 -10.15 -10.40
C TYR A 292 21.05 -8.90 -10.62
N PHE A 293 20.52 -7.88 -11.26
CA PHE A 293 21.23 -6.61 -11.48
C PHE A 293 21.51 -5.87 -10.16
N ALA A 294 20.48 -5.69 -9.33
CA ALA A 294 20.58 -4.84 -8.13
C ALA A 294 21.32 -5.52 -6.96
N ILE A 295 21.21 -6.84 -6.83
CA ILE A 295 21.80 -7.57 -5.71
C ILE A 295 23.12 -8.25 -6.11
N THR A 296 23.12 -9.02 -7.24
CA THR A 296 24.23 -9.92 -7.55
C THR A 296 25.35 -9.24 -8.35
N THR A 297 25.05 -8.17 -9.11
CA THR A 297 26.07 -7.51 -9.95
C THR A 297 26.48 -6.15 -9.40
N VAL A 298 25.79 -5.09 -9.81
CA VAL A 298 26.12 -3.71 -9.47
C VAL A 298 26.03 -3.46 -7.96
N GLY A 299 25.01 -4.04 -7.31
CA GLY A 299 24.81 -3.89 -5.89
C GLY A 299 25.95 -4.50 -5.08
N THR A 300 26.30 -5.76 -5.31
CA THR A 300 27.40 -6.44 -4.60
C THR A 300 28.73 -5.73 -4.84
N TRP A 301 29.09 -5.46 -6.12
CA TRP A 301 30.32 -4.74 -6.43
C TRP A 301 30.44 -3.39 -5.69
N GLY A 302 29.37 -2.61 -5.68
CA GLY A 302 29.37 -1.33 -4.99
C GLY A 302 29.39 -1.47 -3.47
N THR A 303 28.69 -2.45 -2.93
CA THR A 303 28.65 -2.75 -1.49
C THR A 303 30.00 -3.23 -0.99
N ASP A 304 30.66 -4.17 -1.70
CA ASP A 304 31.99 -4.68 -1.35
C ASP A 304 33.04 -3.56 -1.40
N TRP A 305 32.99 -2.72 -2.44
CA TRP A 305 33.88 -1.57 -2.53
C TRP A 305 33.69 -0.60 -1.34
N VAL A 306 32.46 -0.30 -0.95
CA VAL A 306 32.21 0.60 0.18
C VAL A 306 32.60 -0.06 1.51
N ASN A 307 32.27 -1.34 1.72
CA ASN A 307 32.56 -2.02 2.97
C ASN A 307 34.04 -2.35 3.13
N ASP A 308 34.68 -2.94 2.11
CA ASP A 308 36.03 -3.46 2.26
C ASP A 308 37.11 -2.39 2.00
N VAL A 309 36.85 -1.55 0.99
CA VAL A 309 37.86 -0.52 0.60
C VAL A 309 37.65 0.78 1.38
N LEU A 310 36.43 1.34 1.35
CA LEU A 310 36.20 2.67 1.96
C LEU A 310 36.18 2.58 3.50
N PHE A 311 35.28 1.75 4.06
CA PHE A 311 35.08 1.65 5.50
C PHE A 311 35.87 0.52 6.16
N GLY A 312 36.38 -0.45 5.38
CA GLY A 312 37.27 -1.50 5.89
C GLY A 312 38.76 -1.10 5.95
N SER A 313 39.20 -0.22 5.05
CA SER A 313 40.62 0.17 4.96
C SER A 313 40.81 1.68 5.05
N ILE A 314 40.38 2.46 4.05
CA ILE A 314 40.75 3.87 3.88
C ILE A 314 40.37 4.73 5.09
N VAL A 315 39.13 4.68 5.53
CA VAL A 315 38.59 5.54 6.60
C VAL A 315 39.16 5.13 7.97
N PRO A 316 39.15 3.84 8.37
CA PRO A 316 39.73 3.41 9.63
C PRO A 316 41.21 3.70 9.72
N GLU A 317 42.03 3.40 8.68
CA GLU A 317 43.47 3.66 8.67
C GLU A 317 43.81 5.15 8.77
N ALA A 318 43.08 6.01 8.04
CA ALA A 318 43.23 7.45 8.09
C ALA A 318 42.94 8.01 9.50
N VAL A 319 41.85 7.54 10.14
CA VAL A 319 41.44 7.99 11.47
C VAL A 319 42.39 7.42 12.54
N GLN A 320 42.81 6.17 12.41
CA GLN A 320 43.78 5.55 13.32
C GLN A 320 45.12 6.30 13.27
N THR A 321 45.67 6.55 12.08
CA THR A 321 46.89 7.31 11.88
C THR A 321 46.80 8.71 12.49
N PHE A 322 45.64 9.38 12.32
CA PHE A 322 45.39 10.68 12.94
C PHE A 322 45.36 10.59 14.47
N PHE A 323 44.71 9.58 15.06
CA PHE A 323 44.64 9.38 16.51
C PHE A 323 46.01 9.00 17.12
N ASP A 324 46.76 8.17 16.42
CA ASP A 324 48.14 7.83 16.83
C ASP A 324 49.06 9.07 16.83
N SER A 325 48.83 10.03 15.93
CA SER A 325 49.58 11.29 15.89
C SER A 325 49.34 12.24 17.07
N ILE A 326 48.19 12.07 17.75
CA ILE A 326 47.72 12.93 18.88
C ILE A 326 47.79 12.18 20.22
N ASP A 327 48.23 10.92 20.22
CA ASP A 327 48.34 10.03 21.40
C ASP A 327 47.00 9.90 22.18
N ILE A 328 45.91 9.64 21.44
CA ILE A 328 44.56 9.48 21.99
C ILE A 328 44.46 8.15 22.74
N HIS A 329 43.75 8.16 23.87
CA HIS A 329 43.52 6.96 24.66
C HIS A 329 42.86 5.83 23.83
N PRO A 330 43.36 4.58 23.88
CA PRO A 330 42.87 3.45 23.04
C PRO A 330 41.36 3.22 23.05
N ALA A 331 40.74 3.46 24.21
CA ALA A 331 39.27 3.32 24.32
C ALA A 331 38.49 4.34 23.46
N VAL A 332 39.01 5.55 23.28
CA VAL A 332 38.38 6.57 22.44
C VAL A 332 38.62 6.24 20.97
N SER A 333 39.81 5.75 20.63
CA SER A 333 40.10 5.27 19.28
C SER A 333 39.15 4.13 18.87
N SER A 334 38.99 3.11 19.71
CA SER A 334 38.07 2.00 19.47
C SER A 334 36.60 2.45 19.40
N LEU A 335 36.18 3.40 20.26
CA LEU A 335 34.80 3.96 20.17
C LEU A 335 34.54 4.60 18.80
N VAL A 336 35.52 5.36 18.29
CA VAL A 336 35.34 6.08 17.02
C VAL A 336 35.49 5.12 15.84
N VAL A 337 36.49 4.28 15.83
CA VAL A 337 36.81 3.39 14.70
C VAL A 337 35.81 2.23 14.65
N ASP A 338 35.67 1.45 15.74
CA ASP A 338 34.84 0.25 15.75
C ASP A 338 33.38 0.59 15.98
N GLY A 339 33.09 1.54 16.87
CA GLY A 339 31.73 1.94 17.20
C GLY A 339 31.09 2.87 16.18
N ALA A 340 31.71 4.02 15.92
CA ALA A 340 31.10 5.07 15.08
C ALA A 340 31.32 4.80 13.60
N ILE A 341 32.54 4.59 13.15
CA ILE A 341 32.90 4.38 11.73
C ILE A 341 32.36 3.02 11.28
N GLY A 342 32.51 1.96 12.07
CA GLY A 342 31.93 0.66 11.79
C GLY A 342 30.41 0.71 11.68
N GLY A 343 29.73 1.42 12.57
CA GLY A 343 28.28 1.61 12.51
C GLY A 343 27.80 2.41 11.29
N VAL A 344 28.51 3.50 10.93
CA VAL A 344 28.23 4.28 9.71
C VAL A 344 28.53 3.47 8.46
N GLY A 345 29.65 2.73 8.46
CA GLY A 345 30.06 1.85 7.35
C GLY A 345 28.99 0.80 7.06
N ALA A 346 28.46 0.14 8.09
CA ALA A 346 27.38 -0.84 7.92
C ALA A 346 26.13 -0.26 7.23
N VAL A 347 25.80 1.02 7.46
CA VAL A 347 24.66 1.69 6.79
C VAL A 347 24.98 2.07 5.35
N LEU A 348 26.12 2.73 5.17
CA LEU A 348 26.54 3.24 3.86
C LEU A 348 26.98 2.11 2.93
N GLY A 349 27.43 1.00 3.49
CA GLY A 349 27.76 -0.21 2.74
C GLY A 349 26.61 -0.75 1.92
N PHE A 350 25.38 -0.69 2.45
CA PHE A 350 24.18 -1.13 1.70
C PHE A 350 23.63 -0.09 0.73
N LEU A 351 24.12 1.15 0.77
CA LEU A 351 23.60 2.24 -0.06
C LEU A 351 23.70 1.97 -1.57
N PRO A 352 24.81 1.43 -2.12
CA PRO A 352 24.91 1.12 -3.54
C PRO A 352 23.88 0.09 -4.01
N GLN A 353 23.71 -0.98 -3.24
CA GLN A 353 22.71 -2.02 -3.53
C GLN A 353 21.30 -1.45 -3.49
N MET A 354 21.00 -0.62 -2.48
CA MET A 354 19.69 0.03 -2.37
C MET A 354 19.45 1.04 -3.49
N ALA A 355 20.46 1.79 -3.90
CA ALA A 355 20.36 2.74 -5.00
C ALA A 355 20.08 2.02 -6.33
N ALA A 356 20.75 0.90 -6.60
CA ALA A 356 20.51 0.08 -7.78
C ALA A 356 19.09 -0.49 -7.79
N LEU A 357 18.62 -0.98 -6.64
CA LEU A 357 17.25 -1.48 -6.49
C LEU A 357 16.20 -0.36 -6.70
N PHE A 358 16.40 0.80 -6.08
CA PHE A 358 15.50 1.95 -6.26
C PHE A 358 15.47 2.43 -7.70
N LEU A 359 16.61 2.39 -8.40
CA LEU A 359 16.70 2.75 -9.80
C LEU A 359 15.81 1.82 -10.65
N CYS A 360 15.98 0.51 -10.51
CA CYS A 360 15.20 -0.49 -11.25
C CYS A 360 13.69 -0.38 -10.94
N LEU A 361 13.33 -0.28 -9.66
CA LEU A 361 11.93 -0.19 -9.26
C LEU A 361 11.27 1.11 -9.74
N THR A 362 11.99 2.26 -9.65
CA THR A 362 11.47 3.53 -10.15
C THR A 362 11.30 3.50 -11.66
N LEU A 363 12.18 2.82 -12.38
CA LEU A 363 12.09 2.64 -13.83
C LEU A 363 10.87 1.80 -14.21
N LEU A 364 10.58 0.72 -13.49
CA LEU A 364 9.38 -0.10 -13.69
C LEU A 364 8.09 0.66 -13.32
N GLU A 365 8.15 1.50 -12.28
CA GLU A 365 7.03 2.35 -11.85
C GLU A 365 6.74 3.43 -12.91
N ASP A 366 7.76 4.19 -13.33
CA ASP A 366 7.65 5.28 -14.30
C ASP A 366 7.22 4.78 -15.68
N SER A 367 7.66 3.58 -16.11
CA SER A 367 7.23 2.96 -17.37
C SER A 367 5.76 2.55 -17.40
N GLY A 368 5.07 2.48 -16.24
CA GLY A 368 3.71 2.00 -16.09
C GLY A 368 3.57 0.47 -16.03
N TYR A 369 4.67 -0.29 -15.98
CA TYR A 369 4.64 -1.76 -15.89
C TYR A 369 4.02 -2.26 -14.58
N MET A 370 4.32 -1.60 -13.46
CA MET A 370 3.82 -2.00 -12.12
C MET A 370 2.29 -2.00 -12.03
N ALA A 371 1.61 -1.10 -12.74
CA ALA A 371 0.15 -1.07 -12.80
C ALA A 371 -0.43 -2.34 -13.44
N ARG A 372 0.21 -2.88 -14.50
CA ARG A 372 -0.21 -4.13 -15.17
C ARG A 372 -0.05 -5.33 -14.28
N VAL A 373 1.06 -5.38 -13.56
CA VAL A 373 1.32 -6.46 -12.60
C VAL A 373 0.27 -6.46 -11.49
N ALA A 374 -0.05 -5.29 -10.93
CA ALA A 374 -1.09 -5.16 -9.92
C ALA A 374 -2.47 -5.63 -10.45
N PHE A 375 -2.79 -5.30 -11.70
CA PHE A 375 -4.03 -5.75 -12.35
C PHE A 375 -4.10 -7.29 -12.48
N VAL A 376 -3.03 -7.94 -12.92
CA VAL A 376 -2.97 -9.41 -13.04
C VAL A 376 -3.10 -10.08 -11.68
N MET A 377 -2.45 -9.52 -10.66
CA MET A 377 -2.40 -10.08 -9.31
C MET A 377 -3.66 -9.79 -8.48
N ASP A 378 -4.49 -8.84 -8.87
CA ASP A 378 -5.70 -8.46 -8.10
C ASP A 378 -6.62 -9.65 -7.83
N ARG A 379 -6.88 -10.48 -8.85
CA ARG A 379 -7.72 -11.66 -8.71
C ARG A 379 -7.20 -12.64 -7.65
N VAL A 380 -5.87 -12.81 -7.58
CA VAL A 380 -5.23 -13.72 -6.62
C VAL A 380 -5.34 -13.16 -5.21
N PHE A 381 -5.04 -11.87 -5.04
CA PHE A 381 -5.00 -11.22 -3.73
C PHE A 381 -6.39 -11.04 -3.10
N ARG A 382 -7.41 -10.77 -3.91
CA ARG A 382 -8.81 -10.70 -3.43
C ARG A 382 -9.25 -12.02 -2.79
N GLY A 383 -8.84 -13.15 -3.33
CA GLY A 383 -9.14 -14.47 -2.75
C GLY A 383 -8.64 -14.62 -1.30
N PHE A 384 -7.63 -13.86 -0.91
CA PHE A 384 -7.04 -13.86 0.44
C PHE A 384 -7.44 -12.63 1.29
N GLY A 385 -8.38 -11.82 0.81
CA GLY A 385 -8.86 -10.64 1.52
C GLY A 385 -7.93 -9.43 1.47
N LEU A 386 -6.93 -9.41 0.56
CA LEU A 386 -6.06 -8.28 0.28
C LEU A 386 -6.46 -7.62 -1.04
N SER A 387 -6.27 -6.31 -1.15
CA SER A 387 -6.44 -5.58 -2.41
C SER A 387 -5.31 -5.93 -3.40
N GLY A 388 -5.59 -5.96 -4.69
CA GLY A 388 -4.56 -6.14 -5.72
C GLY A 388 -3.46 -5.08 -5.68
N LYS A 389 -3.78 -3.86 -5.24
CA LYS A 389 -2.79 -2.81 -5.00
C LYS A 389 -1.78 -3.18 -3.90
N SER A 390 -2.13 -4.10 -2.98
CA SER A 390 -1.23 -4.59 -1.93
C SER A 390 -0.04 -5.38 -2.48
N PHE A 391 -0.17 -5.92 -3.70
CA PHE A 391 0.91 -6.69 -4.31
C PHE A 391 2.18 -5.86 -4.55
N ILE A 392 2.04 -4.60 -4.98
CA ILE A 392 3.18 -3.70 -5.24
C ILE A 392 4.02 -3.45 -3.98
N PRO A 393 3.44 -3.01 -2.84
CA PRO A 393 4.15 -2.91 -1.57
C PRO A 393 4.83 -4.20 -1.11
N LEU A 394 4.14 -5.33 -1.22
CA LEU A 394 4.68 -6.65 -0.83
C LEU A 394 5.87 -7.04 -1.70
N LEU A 395 5.78 -6.80 -3.01
CA LEU A 395 6.86 -7.06 -3.94
C LEU A 395 8.08 -6.19 -3.66
N ILE A 396 7.90 -4.88 -3.54
CA ILE A 396 8.98 -3.95 -3.20
C ILE A 396 9.59 -4.35 -1.84
N GLY A 397 8.74 -4.80 -0.91
CA GLY A 397 9.12 -5.29 0.41
C GLY A 397 10.07 -6.49 0.38
N SER A 398 10.03 -7.33 -0.66
CA SER A 398 10.98 -8.45 -0.83
C SER A 398 12.41 -7.99 -1.12
N GLY A 399 12.59 -6.78 -1.67
CA GLY A 399 13.90 -6.13 -1.74
C GLY A 399 14.26 -5.41 -0.45
N CYS A 400 13.37 -4.51 0.01
CA CYS A 400 13.50 -3.79 1.26
C CYS A 400 12.12 -3.40 1.82
N SER A 401 11.89 -3.70 3.10
CA SER A 401 10.60 -3.41 3.76
C SER A 401 10.30 -1.91 3.86
N VAL A 402 11.30 -1.03 3.94
CA VAL A 402 11.12 0.43 4.05
C VAL A 402 10.36 0.99 2.84
N PRO A 403 10.88 0.90 1.60
CA PRO A 403 10.16 1.36 0.41
C PRO A 403 8.87 0.57 0.16
N GLY A 404 8.84 -0.72 0.53
CA GLY A 404 7.62 -1.53 0.46
C GLY A 404 6.49 -0.94 1.30
N ILE A 405 6.76 -0.57 2.55
CA ILE A 405 5.79 0.08 3.43
C ILE A 405 5.39 1.46 2.87
N GLN A 406 6.34 2.25 2.38
CA GLN A 406 6.05 3.57 1.79
C GLN A 406 5.17 3.48 0.54
N ALA A 407 5.35 2.43 -0.27
CA ALA A 407 4.53 2.20 -1.47
C ALA A 407 3.06 1.95 -1.13
N SER A 408 2.72 1.58 0.11
CA SER A 408 1.33 1.43 0.55
C SER A 408 0.51 2.73 0.48
N ARG A 409 1.13 3.89 0.30
CA ARG A 409 0.47 5.19 0.06
C ARG A 409 -0.46 5.16 -1.16
N THR A 410 -0.17 4.32 -2.13
CA THR A 410 -0.98 4.17 -3.35
C THR A 410 -2.30 3.44 -3.11
N ILE A 411 -2.50 2.88 -1.90
CA ILE A 411 -3.72 2.19 -1.51
C ILE A 411 -4.66 3.21 -0.85
N GLU A 412 -5.78 3.50 -1.50
CA GLU A 412 -6.76 4.50 -1.07
C GLU A 412 -7.54 4.03 0.16
N ASN A 413 -7.98 2.76 0.16
CA ASN A 413 -8.71 2.20 1.29
C ASN A 413 -7.81 2.09 2.52
N LEU A 414 -8.19 2.77 3.61
CA LEU A 414 -7.40 2.86 4.83
C LEU A 414 -7.20 1.48 5.52
N GLN A 415 -8.20 0.60 5.45
CA GLN A 415 -8.12 -0.74 6.05
C GLN A 415 -7.17 -1.63 5.27
N ASP A 416 -7.28 -1.66 3.94
CA ASP A 416 -6.39 -2.42 3.05
C ASP A 416 -4.95 -1.89 3.14
N ARG A 417 -4.78 -0.57 3.21
CA ARG A 417 -3.48 0.07 3.44
C ARG A 417 -2.84 -0.37 4.75
N ARG A 418 -3.60 -0.35 5.86
CA ARG A 418 -3.12 -0.81 7.17
C ARG A 418 -2.76 -2.30 7.16
N MET A 419 -3.59 -3.14 6.57
CA MET A 419 -3.28 -4.57 6.41
C MET A 419 -2.01 -4.80 5.62
N THR A 420 -1.84 -4.08 4.52
CA THR A 420 -0.63 -4.17 3.68
C THR A 420 0.61 -3.76 4.45
N ILE A 421 0.58 -2.65 5.21
CA ILE A 421 1.70 -2.22 6.06
C ILE A 421 2.06 -3.31 7.07
N LEU A 422 1.07 -3.94 7.71
CA LEU A 422 1.27 -5.01 8.69
C LEU A 422 1.92 -6.26 8.09
N THR A 423 1.63 -6.58 6.83
CA THR A 423 2.05 -7.84 6.19
C THR A 423 3.29 -7.72 5.31
N THR A 424 3.64 -6.51 4.87
CA THR A 424 4.76 -6.27 3.92
C THR A 424 6.09 -6.81 4.43
N SER A 425 6.36 -6.73 5.72
CA SER A 425 7.65 -7.16 6.30
C SER A 425 7.78 -8.67 6.51
N PHE A 426 6.73 -9.46 6.29
CA PHE A 426 6.81 -10.93 6.41
C PHE A 426 7.59 -11.56 5.26
N ILE A 427 7.58 -10.94 4.09
CA ILE A 427 8.40 -11.43 2.98
C ILE A 427 9.87 -11.12 3.29
N PRO A 428 10.79 -12.10 3.12
CA PRO A 428 12.21 -11.90 3.34
C PRO A 428 12.75 -10.77 2.44
N CYS A 429 13.38 -9.77 3.04
CA CYS A 429 14.11 -8.72 2.32
C CYS A 429 15.59 -9.07 2.17
N GLY A 430 16.33 -8.32 1.35
CA GLY A 430 17.75 -8.54 1.12
C GLY A 430 18.61 -8.63 2.39
N ALA A 431 18.30 -7.81 3.40
CA ALA A 431 19.00 -7.82 4.69
C ALA A 431 18.80 -9.12 5.52
N LYS A 432 17.77 -9.92 5.20
CA LYS A 432 17.52 -11.21 5.85
C LYS A 432 18.28 -12.36 5.18
N LEU A 433 18.76 -12.19 3.95
CA LEU A 433 19.45 -13.24 3.19
C LEU A 433 20.74 -13.75 3.87
N PRO A 434 21.61 -12.92 4.45
CA PRO A 434 22.80 -13.39 5.16
C PRO A 434 22.43 -14.33 6.32
N VAL A 435 21.37 -14.06 7.07
CA VAL A 435 20.93 -14.94 8.16
C VAL A 435 20.44 -16.28 7.63
N ILE A 436 19.71 -16.27 6.51
CA ILE A 436 19.26 -17.50 5.84
C ILE A 436 20.46 -18.30 5.36
N ALA A 437 21.46 -17.65 4.73
CA ALA A 437 22.67 -18.26 4.23
C ALA A 437 23.52 -18.86 5.36
N LEU A 438 23.71 -18.13 6.46
CA LEU A 438 24.43 -18.62 7.64
C LEU A 438 23.80 -19.93 8.14
N ILE A 439 22.51 -19.99 8.34
CA ILE A 439 21.84 -21.17 8.87
C ILE A 439 21.81 -22.31 7.85
N ALA A 440 21.62 -21.99 6.56
CA ALA A 440 21.71 -22.99 5.50
C ALA A 440 23.08 -23.65 5.45
N ASN A 441 24.15 -22.87 5.56
CA ASN A 441 25.53 -23.37 5.55
C ASN A 441 25.88 -24.11 6.85
N ALA A 442 25.56 -23.54 8.02
CA ALA A 442 25.95 -24.08 9.31
C ALA A 442 25.23 -25.39 9.67
N ILE A 443 23.96 -25.51 9.34
CA ILE A 443 23.11 -26.64 9.81
C ILE A 443 22.71 -27.55 8.66
N PHE A 444 22.49 -27.04 7.45
CA PHE A 444 21.91 -27.79 6.32
C PHE A 444 22.88 -27.96 5.15
N GLY A 445 24.21 -27.77 5.37
CA GLY A 445 25.23 -28.02 4.35
C GLY A 445 25.10 -27.20 3.07
N GLY A 446 24.60 -25.98 3.15
CA GLY A 446 24.41 -25.08 2.01
C GLY A 446 23.17 -25.37 1.16
N ALA A 447 22.19 -26.08 1.70
CA ALA A 447 21.00 -26.51 0.95
C ALA A 447 20.12 -25.32 0.50
N SER A 448 19.97 -25.14 -0.80
CA SER A 448 19.20 -24.03 -1.42
C SER A 448 17.70 -24.03 -1.06
N TRP A 449 17.14 -25.19 -0.67
CA TRP A 449 15.73 -25.30 -0.29
C TRP A 449 15.40 -24.48 0.97
N VAL A 450 16.39 -24.20 1.83
CA VAL A 450 16.19 -23.38 3.05
C VAL A 450 15.72 -21.96 2.68
N ALA A 451 16.40 -21.34 1.72
CA ALA A 451 16.00 -20.00 1.25
C ALA A 451 14.60 -20.03 0.64
N LEU A 452 14.31 -21.00 -0.25
CA LEU A 452 13.00 -21.15 -0.86
C LEU A 452 11.90 -21.34 0.18
N SER A 453 12.15 -22.20 1.19
CA SER A 453 11.17 -22.45 2.27
C SER A 453 10.86 -21.19 3.08
N MET A 454 11.82 -20.29 3.29
CA MET A 454 11.60 -19.03 4.01
C MET A 454 10.76 -18.04 3.19
N TYR A 455 10.95 -17.95 1.87
CA TYR A 455 10.07 -17.16 1.01
C TYR A 455 8.64 -17.71 0.99
N LEU A 456 8.49 -19.04 0.87
CA LEU A 456 7.17 -19.69 0.93
C LEU A 456 6.50 -19.47 2.29
N LEU A 457 7.25 -19.54 3.38
CA LEU A 457 6.75 -19.23 4.72
C LEU A 457 6.30 -17.77 4.84
N GLY A 458 7.07 -16.83 4.29
CA GLY A 458 6.71 -15.41 4.23
C GLY A 458 5.38 -15.20 3.51
N ILE A 459 5.23 -15.78 2.32
CA ILE A 459 3.98 -15.71 1.53
C ILE A 459 2.82 -16.37 2.31
N ALA A 460 3.02 -17.54 2.89
CA ALA A 460 2.02 -18.22 3.69
C ALA A 460 1.58 -17.37 4.91
N THR A 461 2.53 -16.67 5.55
CA THR A 461 2.26 -15.78 6.69
C THR A 461 1.47 -14.54 6.25
N VAL A 462 1.75 -13.98 5.06
CA VAL A 462 0.96 -12.88 4.47
C VAL A 462 -0.48 -13.34 4.24
N ILE A 463 -0.68 -14.50 3.60
CA ILE A 463 -2.02 -15.05 3.33
C ILE A 463 -2.75 -15.33 4.66
N PHE A 464 -2.09 -16.00 5.60
CA PHE A 464 -2.64 -16.28 6.93
C PHE A 464 -3.09 -14.99 7.63
N SER A 465 -2.24 -13.97 7.66
CA SER A 465 -2.54 -12.69 8.29
C SER A 465 -3.65 -11.93 7.56
N GLY A 466 -3.67 -11.97 6.23
CA GLY A 466 -4.75 -11.39 5.42
C GLY A 466 -6.11 -11.99 5.80
N VAL A 467 -6.23 -13.32 5.80
CA VAL A 467 -7.43 -14.05 6.19
C VAL A 467 -7.81 -13.78 7.66
N LEU A 468 -6.83 -13.82 8.57
CA LEU A 468 -7.06 -13.62 9.99
C LEU A 468 -7.56 -12.20 10.31
N LEU A 469 -6.87 -11.19 9.80
CA LEU A 469 -7.19 -9.80 10.06
C LEU A 469 -8.55 -9.42 9.47
N ARG A 470 -8.88 -9.88 8.24
CA ARG A 470 -10.17 -9.64 7.61
C ARG A 470 -11.36 -10.17 8.43
N LYS A 471 -11.15 -11.24 9.20
CA LYS A 471 -12.17 -11.81 10.11
C LYS A 471 -12.30 -11.05 11.44
N THR A 472 -11.51 -10.02 11.67
CA THR A 472 -11.64 -9.17 12.86
C THR A 472 -12.56 -7.99 12.58
N ALA A 473 -13.27 -7.51 13.60
CA ALA A 473 -14.18 -6.37 13.47
C ALA A 473 -13.51 -5.08 12.98
N ILE A 474 -12.20 -4.93 13.24
CA ILE A 474 -11.43 -3.73 12.89
C ILE A 474 -11.16 -3.65 11.39
N PHE A 475 -10.92 -4.79 10.73
CA PHE A 475 -10.59 -4.89 9.32
C PHE A 475 -11.73 -5.51 8.49
N SER A 476 -12.88 -5.79 9.11
CA SER A 476 -14.06 -6.30 8.40
C SER A 476 -14.66 -5.18 7.54
N GLY A 477 -14.58 -5.30 6.24
CA GLY A 477 -15.17 -4.40 5.24
C GLY A 477 -15.17 -5.11 3.89
N GLU A 478 -15.99 -4.64 2.97
CA GLU A 478 -15.92 -5.12 1.59
C GLU A 478 -14.59 -4.67 0.97
N ALA A 479 -13.97 -5.56 0.19
CA ALA A 479 -12.79 -5.19 -0.56
C ALA A 479 -13.20 -4.11 -1.55
N SER A 480 -12.54 -2.95 -1.52
CA SER A 480 -12.77 -1.89 -2.50
C SER A 480 -12.65 -2.47 -3.92
N PRO A 481 -13.63 -2.22 -4.81
CA PRO A 481 -13.52 -2.68 -6.18
C PRO A 481 -12.25 -2.12 -6.81
N PHE A 482 -11.45 -3.02 -7.39
CA PHE A 482 -10.19 -2.63 -8.02
C PHE A 482 -10.48 -2.04 -9.40
N VAL A 483 -10.64 -0.74 -9.44
CA VAL A 483 -10.77 0.00 -10.67
C VAL A 483 -9.47 0.79 -10.87
N MET A 484 -8.54 0.27 -11.67
CA MET A 484 -7.28 0.95 -11.98
C MET A 484 -7.17 1.20 -13.48
N GLU A 485 -6.90 2.45 -13.83
CA GLU A 485 -6.49 2.77 -15.20
C GLU A 485 -5.10 2.22 -15.45
N LEU A 486 -4.94 1.47 -16.54
CA LEU A 486 -3.62 1.12 -17.01
C LEU A 486 -3.03 2.36 -17.70
N PRO A 487 -2.08 3.08 -17.09
CA PRO A 487 -1.48 4.25 -17.70
C PRO A 487 -0.80 3.84 -19.01
N MET A 488 -0.76 4.70 -19.99
CA MET A 488 -0.01 4.43 -21.22
C MET A 488 1.47 4.22 -20.90
N TYR A 489 2.14 3.32 -21.65
CA TYR A 489 3.60 3.22 -21.53
C TYR A 489 4.24 4.50 -22.04
N HIS A 490 5.17 5.02 -21.24
CA HIS A 490 5.99 6.17 -21.63
C HIS A 490 7.46 5.81 -21.48
N TRP A 491 8.30 6.48 -22.26
CA TRP A 491 9.74 6.39 -22.08
C TRP A 491 10.13 7.03 -20.74
N PRO A 492 10.97 6.35 -19.96
CA PRO A 492 11.40 6.84 -18.66
C PRO A 492 12.09 8.22 -18.75
N GLN A 493 11.71 9.13 -17.86
CA GLN A 493 12.34 10.45 -17.77
C GLN A 493 13.54 10.40 -16.81
N TRP A 494 14.73 10.19 -17.35
CA TRP A 494 15.95 10.00 -16.57
C TRP A 494 16.17 11.05 -15.49
N LYS A 495 15.90 12.32 -15.77
CA LYS A 495 16.06 13.42 -14.81
C LYS A 495 15.12 13.25 -13.59
N SER A 496 13.89 12.81 -13.81
CA SER A 496 12.91 12.52 -12.77
C SER A 496 13.33 11.31 -11.94
N ILE A 497 13.78 10.24 -12.62
CA ILE A 497 14.23 8.99 -12.00
C ILE A 497 15.42 9.24 -11.07
N PHE A 498 16.48 9.89 -11.56
CA PHE A 498 17.66 10.16 -10.71
C PHE A 498 17.34 11.07 -9.53
N ARG A 499 16.43 12.04 -9.69
CA ARG A 499 15.96 12.87 -8.58
C ARG A 499 15.18 12.05 -7.55
N ALA A 500 14.29 11.17 -7.99
CA ALA A 500 13.51 10.29 -7.11
C ALA A 500 14.41 9.28 -6.37
N VAL A 501 15.36 8.66 -7.07
CA VAL A 501 16.35 7.74 -6.46
C VAL A 501 17.20 8.48 -5.44
N GLY A 502 17.75 9.65 -5.80
CA GLY A 502 18.53 10.46 -4.87
C GLY A 502 17.77 10.87 -3.61
N ALA A 503 16.50 11.28 -3.78
CA ALA A 503 15.64 11.62 -2.64
C ALA A 503 15.36 10.39 -1.73
N ARG A 504 15.11 9.21 -2.32
CA ARG A 504 14.92 7.95 -1.56
C ARG A 504 16.20 7.53 -0.83
N CYS A 505 17.37 7.61 -1.48
CA CYS A 505 18.68 7.32 -0.87
C CYS A 505 18.99 8.29 0.28
N LEU A 506 18.79 9.59 0.08
CA LEU A 506 19.01 10.59 1.11
C LEU A 506 18.08 10.41 2.32
N ALA A 507 16.82 10.11 2.08
CA ALA A 507 15.86 9.80 3.13
C ALA A 507 16.27 8.54 3.92
N PHE A 508 16.77 7.50 3.22
CA PHE A 508 17.31 6.31 3.87
C PHE A 508 18.50 6.63 4.77
N VAL A 509 19.51 7.32 4.26
CA VAL A 509 20.70 7.71 5.03
C VAL A 509 20.33 8.57 6.23
N LYS A 510 19.43 9.55 6.05
CA LYS A 510 19.02 10.45 7.14
C LYS A 510 18.23 9.74 8.22
N ASN A 511 17.29 8.88 7.85
CA ASN A 511 16.36 8.25 8.81
C ASN A 511 16.92 6.97 9.42
N ALA A 512 17.54 6.11 8.61
CA ALA A 512 18.16 4.88 9.09
C ALA A 512 19.54 5.12 9.68
N GLY A 513 20.37 5.96 9.04
CA GLY A 513 21.74 6.22 9.45
C GLY A 513 21.85 6.76 10.87
N THR A 514 21.02 7.73 11.26
CA THR A 514 21.04 8.27 12.64
C THR A 514 20.66 7.23 13.68
N VAL A 515 19.63 6.43 13.43
CA VAL A 515 19.17 5.40 14.37
C VAL A 515 20.22 4.29 14.49
N ILE A 516 20.77 3.83 13.36
CA ILE A 516 21.75 2.74 13.36
C ILE A 516 23.06 3.21 14.00
N PHE A 517 23.53 4.42 13.68
CA PHE A 517 24.72 5.01 14.30
C PHE A 517 24.61 5.06 15.83
N LEU A 518 23.51 5.62 16.35
CA LEU A 518 23.29 5.70 17.79
C LEU A 518 23.19 4.31 18.43
N SER A 519 22.48 3.39 17.78
CA SER A 519 22.31 2.02 18.28
C SER A 519 23.62 1.24 18.26
N SER A 520 24.41 1.34 17.19
CA SER A 520 25.71 0.66 17.08
C SER A 520 26.69 1.18 18.12
N SER A 521 26.77 2.50 18.30
CA SER A 521 27.61 3.11 19.34
C SER A 521 27.17 2.67 20.75
N PHE A 522 25.87 2.62 21.01
CA PHE A 522 25.33 2.17 22.29
C PHE A 522 25.62 0.69 22.56
N ILE A 523 25.47 -0.15 21.55
CA ILE A 523 25.74 -1.59 21.67
C ILE A 523 27.23 -1.84 21.81
N TRP A 524 28.08 -1.13 21.03
CA TRP A 524 29.52 -1.18 21.22
C TRP A 524 29.87 -0.86 22.69
N PHE A 525 29.29 0.20 23.26
CA PHE A 525 29.52 0.54 24.67
C PHE A 525 29.10 -0.60 25.60
N LEU A 526 27.92 -1.18 25.42
CA LEU A 526 27.44 -2.30 26.25
C LEU A 526 28.26 -3.58 26.08
N SER A 527 28.84 -3.82 24.92
CA SER A 527 29.69 -5.00 24.65
C SER A 527 31.11 -4.83 25.15
N SER A 528 31.66 -3.59 25.16
CA SER A 528 33.04 -3.32 25.53
C SER A 528 33.26 -3.08 27.02
N PHE A 529 32.18 -2.77 27.79
CA PHE A 529 32.28 -2.43 29.20
C PHE A 529 31.54 -3.41 30.12
N ASN A 530 32.07 -3.63 31.30
CA ASN A 530 31.38 -4.33 32.40
C ASN A 530 30.63 -3.33 33.31
N TRP A 531 29.87 -3.84 34.30
CA TRP A 531 29.13 -3.00 35.26
C TRP A 531 30.01 -2.07 36.10
N GLN A 532 31.30 -2.32 36.16
CA GLN A 532 32.29 -1.47 36.85
C GLN A 532 32.91 -0.42 35.92
N LEU A 533 32.35 -0.29 34.68
CA LEU A 533 32.84 0.60 33.62
C LEU A 533 34.33 0.36 33.25
N ARG A 534 34.80 -0.87 33.41
CA ARG A 534 36.10 -1.32 32.93
C ARG A 534 35.95 -1.99 31.59
N MET A 535 36.87 -1.68 30.66
CA MET A 535 36.91 -2.33 29.37
C MET A 535 37.22 -3.82 29.54
N THR A 536 36.45 -4.70 28.96
CA THR A 536 36.60 -6.15 29.07
C THR A 536 36.96 -6.73 27.71
N VAL A 537 37.95 -7.63 27.73
CA VAL A 537 38.35 -8.42 26.54
C VAL A 537 37.45 -9.65 26.38
N GLU A 538 36.88 -10.11 27.49
CA GLU A 538 35.97 -11.29 27.50
C GLU A 538 34.52 -10.85 27.32
N SER A 539 33.90 -11.26 26.23
CA SER A 539 32.50 -10.92 25.87
C SER A 539 31.49 -11.32 26.94
N ASP A 540 31.74 -12.40 27.68
CA ASP A 540 30.83 -12.94 28.72
C ASP A 540 30.67 -12.04 29.95
N GLN A 541 31.66 -11.18 30.21
CA GLN A 541 31.65 -10.26 31.37
C GLN A 541 31.03 -8.90 31.03
N SER A 542 30.66 -8.68 29.78
CA SER A 542 30.10 -7.42 29.33
C SER A 542 28.70 -7.16 29.93
N ILE A 543 28.31 -5.88 29.98
CA ILE A 543 26.96 -5.47 30.33
C ILE A 543 25.96 -6.13 29.40
N LEU A 544 26.29 -6.19 28.11
CA LEU A 544 25.46 -6.78 27.08
C LEU A 544 25.18 -8.27 27.32
N ALA A 545 26.19 -9.06 27.72
CA ALA A 545 26.03 -10.47 28.03
C ALA A 545 25.11 -10.71 29.23
N LYS A 546 25.20 -9.88 30.27
CA LYS A 546 24.31 -9.99 31.45
C LYS A 546 22.89 -9.60 31.15
N ILE A 547 22.65 -8.53 30.36
CA ILE A 547 21.32 -8.16 29.89
C ILE A 547 20.78 -9.28 28.97
N GLY A 548 21.60 -9.77 28.03
CA GLY A 548 21.27 -10.87 27.16
C GLY A 548 20.85 -12.12 27.91
N SER A 549 21.59 -12.50 28.96
CA SER A 549 21.26 -13.66 29.83
C SER A 549 19.95 -13.49 30.56
N ALA A 550 19.63 -12.30 31.06
CA ALA A 550 18.35 -12.02 31.69
C ALA A 550 17.17 -12.12 30.72
N VAL A 551 17.34 -11.64 29.51
CA VAL A 551 16.30 -11.69 28.45
C VAL A 551 16.20 -13.07 27.80
N ALA A 552 17.28 -13.86 27.82
CA ALA A 552 17.34 -15.22 27.25
C ALA A 552 16.26 -16.17 27.78
N ILE A 553 15.78 -15.94 29.00
CA ILE A 553 14.69 -16.72 29.61
C ILE A 553 13.43 -16.68 28.73
N PHE A 554 13.13 -15.56 28.08
CA PHE A 554 11.97 -15.43 27.20
C PHE A 554 12.13 -16.21 25.88
N PHE A 555 13.37 -16.45 25.44
CA PHE A 555 13.67 -17.20 24.22
C PHE A 555 13.97 -18.69 24.48
N ALA A 556 14.14 -19.10 25.73
CA ALA A 556 14.36 -20.50 26.08
C ALA A 556 13.25 -21.45 25.57
N PRO A 557 11.94 -21.10 25.65
CA PRO A 557 10.87 -21.97 25.11
C PRO A 557 10.93 -22.13 23.58
N LEU A 558 11.60 -21.21 22.88
CA LEU A 558 11.78 -21.25 21.43
C LEU A 558 13.02 -22.08 21.01
N GLY A 559 13.81 -22.59 21.99
CA GLY A 559 14.98 -23.43 21.73
C GLY A 559 16.29 -22.67 21.52
N PHE A 560 16.31 -21.33 21.67
CA PHE A 560 17.50 -20.50 21.54
C PHE A 560 17.67 -19.51 22.71
N GLY A 561 17.58 -20.07 23.94
CA GLY A 561 17.76 -19.33 25.20
C GLY A 561 19.21 -19.08 25.59
N SER A 562 20.18 -19.08 24.66
CA SER A 562 21.55 -18.63 24.92
C SER A 562 21.61 -17.10 24.88
N TRP A 563 22.50 -16.49 25.69
CA TRP A 563 22.67 -15.06 25.68
C TRP A 563 23.18 -14.51 24.34
N GLN A 564 24.02 -15.32 23.63
CA GLN A 564 24.53 -14.95 22.29
C GLN A 564 23.39 -14.86 21.29
N ALA A 565 22.52 -15.88 21.21
CA ALA A 565 21.36 -15.87 20.33
C ALA A 565 20.37 -14.73 20.65
N THR A 566 20.20 -14.43 21.95
CA THR A 566 19.36 -13.33 22.41
C THR A 566 19.92 -11.98 21.98
N VAL A 567 21.20 -11.75 22.18
CA VAL A 567 21.88 -10.51 21.76
C VAL A 567 21.83 -10.36 20.25
N ALA A 568 22.13 -11.42 19.49
CA ALA A 568 22.03 -11.41 18.02
C ALA A 568 20.62 -11.10 17.55
N THR A 569 19.59 -11.63 18.23
CA THR A 569 18.17 -11.32 17.93
C THR A 569 17.87 -9.84 18.18
N ILE A 570 18.31 -9.27 19.29
CA ILE A 570 18.09 -7.84 19.63
C ILE A 570 18.80 -6.97 18.62
N GLN A 571 20.05 -7.29 18.25
CA GLN A 571 20.79 -6.61 17.18
C GLN A 571 20.04 -6.68 15.84
N GLY A 572 19.48 -7.83 15.52
CA GLY A 572 18.65 -8.03 14.33
C GLY A 572 17.35 -7.22 14.31
N LEU A 573 16.89 -6.68 15.45
CA LEU A 573 15.76 -5.73 15.46
C LEU A 573 16.21 -4.33 15.01
N ILE A 574 17.48 -3.99 15.22
CA ILE A 574 18.04 -2.73 14.76
C ILE A 574 18.30 -2.80 13.26
N ALA A 575 19.09 -3.80 12.84
CA ALA A 575 19.41 -4.07 11.44
C ALA A 575 19.59 -5.59 11.27
N LYS A 576 18.83 -6.20 10.35
CA LYS A 576 18.77 -7.67 10.22
C LYS A 576 20.09 -8.30 9.79
N GLU A 577 20.87 -7.60 9.00
CA GLU A 577 22.20 -7.99 8.57
C GLU A 577 23.19 -8.14 9.71
N ASN A 578 23.02 -7.38 10.79
CA ASN A 578 23.95 -7.40 11.93
C ASN A 578 23.89 -8.71 12.74
N VAL A 579 22.89 -9.55 12.54
CA VAL A 579 22.78 -10.85 13.23
C VAL A 579 24.03 -11.69 12.99
N VAL A 580 24.49 -11.78 11.74
CA VAL A 580 25.67 -12.60 11.36
C VAL A 580 26.96 -12.02 11.96
N GLY A 581 27.17 -10.72 11.78
CA GLY A 581 28.34 -10.02 12.35
C GLY A 581 28.37 -10.13 13.88
N THR A 582 27.22 -10.06 14.55
CA THR A 582 27.12 -10.23 16.01
C THR A 582 27.58 -11.62 16.44
N PHE A 583 27.17 -12.69 15.73
CA PHE A 583 27.66 -14.02 16.04
C PHE A 583 29.19 -14.11 15.85
N GLY A 584 29.74 -13.54 14.76
CA GLY A 584 31.19 -13.46 14.54
C GLY A 584 31.94 -12.85 15.72
N VAL A 585 31.50 -11.69 16.18
CA VAL A 585 32.10 -10.98 17.32
C VAL A 585 31.93 -11.76 18.64
N LEU A 586 30.71 -12.24 18.93
CA LEU A 586 30.40 -12.90 20.21
C LEU A 586 31.06 -14.27 20.36
N MET A 587 31.42 -14.91 19.24
CA MET A 587 32.06 -16.23 19.22
C MET A 587 33.59 -16.14 19.05
N ASN A 588 34.18 -14.92 19.06
CA ASN A 588 35.60 -14.67 18.87
C ASN A 588 36.16 -15.35 17.61
N THR A 589 35.42 -15.36 16.52
CA THR A 589 35.88 -15.91 15.24
C THR A 589 36.72 -14.88 14.50
N THR A 590 37.72 -15.35 13.70
CA THR A 590 38.61 -14.47 12.92
C THR A 590 37.92 -13.83 11.71
N GLY A 591 36.59 -13.95 11.60
CA GLY A 591 35.77 -13.30 10.58
C GLY A 591 35.51 -14.13 9.32
N SER A 592 36.02 -15.38 9.22
CA SER A 592 35.65 -16.23 8.10
C SER A 592 34.22 -16.79 8.28
N GLU A 593 33.42 -16.75 7.21
CA GLU A 593 32.04 -17.27 7.24
C GLU A 593 31.97 -18.75 7.70
N ALA A 594 32.99 -19.54 7.36
CA ALA A 594 33.07 -20.95 7.75
C ALA A 594 33.23 -21.11 9.26
N GLU A 595 34.03 -20.29 9.91
CA GLU A 595 34.22 -20.31 11.38
C GLU A 595 32.96 -19.87 12.12
N VAL A 596 32.30 -18.82 11.65
CA VAL A 596 31.02 -18.36 12.21
C VAL A 596 29.97 -19.46 12.07
N ALA A 597 29.91 -20.15 10.93
CA ALA A 597 28.99 -21.25 10.71
C ALA A 597 29.27 -22.45 11.62
N ALA A 598 30.56 -22.81 11.80
CA ALA A 598 30.97 -23.86 12.73
C ALA A 598 30.61 -23.51 14.19
N ALA A 599 30.87 -22.29 14.61
CA ALA A 599 30.51 -21.80 15.94
C ALA A 599 28.99 -21.78 16.15
N PHE A 600 28.22 -21.35 15.14
CA PHE A 600 26.76 -21.38 15.17
C PHE A 600 26.21 -22.81 15.37
N SER A 601 26.79 -23.81 14.70
CA SER A 601 26.38 -25.21 14.82
C SER A 601 26.56 -25.81 16.23
N THR A 602 27.42 -25.21 17.07
CA THR A 602 27.58 -25.63 18.47
C THR A 602 26.47 -25.14 19.38
N LEU A 603 25.83 -24.01 19.03
CA LEU A 603 24.77 -23.40 19.84
C LEU A 603 23.36 -23.88 19.47
N PHE A 604 23.16 -24.34 18.23
CA PHE A 604 21.85 -24.68 17.70
C PHE A 604 21.77 -26.11 17.21
N ASN A 605 20.68 -26.78 17.54
CA ASN A 605 20.28 -27.98 16.85
C ASN A 605 19.43 -27.61 15.60
N PRO A 606 19.18 -28.55 14.66
CA PRO A 606 18.43 -28.23 13.43
C PRO A 606 17.05 -27.62 13.68
N VAL A 607 16.34 -28.05 14.72
CA VAL A 607 14.99 -27.56 15.05
C VAL A 607 15.05 -26.14 15.63
N SER A 608 15.94 -25.91 16.58
CA SER A 608 16.12 -24.58 17.19
C SER A 608 16.67 -23.55 16.19
N ALA A 609 17.51 -23.97 15.24
CA ALA A 609 18.00 -23.13 14.16
C ALA A 609 16.87 -22.68 13.23
N VAL A 610 15.95 -23.57 12.87
CA VAL A 610 14.76 -23.20 12.10
C VAL A 610 13.83 -22.30 12.90
N ALA A 611 13.63 -22.57 14.19
CA ALA A 611 12.82 -21.70 15.05
C ALA A 611 13.42 -20.28 15.17
N PHE A 612 14.74 -20.17 15.34
CA PHE A 612 15.46 -18.90 15.34
C PHE A 612 15.31 -18.17 14.01
N LEU A 613 15.46 -18.88 12.89
CA LEU A 613 15.30 -18.33 11.55
C LEU A 613 13.88 -17.79 11.36
N VAL A 614 12.86 -18.59 11.65
CA VAL A 614 11.44 -18.19 11.52
C VAL A 614 11.11 -16.99 12.39
N PHE A 615 11.62 -16.97 13.63
CA PHE A 615 11.44 -15.79 14.50
C PHE A 615 12.03 -14.54 13.86
N ASN A 616 13.27 -14.59 13.42
CA ASN A 616 13.95 -13.43 12.81
C ASN A 616 13.34 -13.00 11.46
N MET A 617 12.72 -13.93 10.72
CA MET A 617 12.04 -13.62 9.47
C MET A 617 10.71 -12.88 9.68
N ILE A 618 9.93 -13.28 10.69
CA ILE A 618 8.53 -12.84 10.87
C ILE A 618 8.39 -11.75 11.95
N CYS A 619 9.28 -11.69 12.96
CA CYS A 619 9.20 -10.67 14.02
C CYS A 619 9.22 -9.24 13.45
N MET A 620 9.02 -8.26 14.29
CA MET A 620 9.06 -6.85 13.89
C MET A 620 10.27 -6.58 12.98
N PRO A 621 10.11 -5.77 11.92
CA PRO A 621 11.19 -5.45 11.00
C PRO A 621 12.23 -4.54 11.69
N CYS A 622 13.30 -4.19 10.96
CA CYS A 622 14.30 -3.26 11.44
C CYS A 622 13.71 -1.89 11.84
N PHE A 623 14.37 -1.16 12.72
CA PHE A 623 13.88 0.13 13.20
C PHE A 623 13.60 1.13 12.09
N ALA A 624 14.36 1.10 10.99
CA ALA A 624 14.08 1.92 9.81
C ALA A 624 12.70 1.62 9.22
N ALA A 625 12.31 0.36 9.15
CA ALA A 625 11.00 -0.04 8.66
C ALA A 625 9.88 0.28 9.68
N VAL A 626 10.15 0.19 10.99
CA VAL A 626 9.22 0.65 12.03
C VAL A 626 9.01 2.17 11.92
N GLY A 627 10.05 2.93 11.61
CA GLY A 627 9.97 4.36 11.30
C GLY A 627 9.06 4.65 10.09
N ALA A 628 9.19 3.86 9.02
CA ALA A 628 8.29 3.93 7.87
C ALA A 628 6.85 3.57 8.25
N MET A 629 6.64 2.51 9.05
CA MET A 629 5.31 2.17 9.59
C MET A 629 4.70 3.33 10.37
N ARG A 630 5.51 4.01 11.20
CA ARG A 630 5.06 5.18 11.98
C ARG A 630 4.58 6.31 11.09
N THR A 631 5.31 6.59 10.04
CA THR A 631 4.96 7.64 9.06
C THR A 631 3.69 7.27 8.29
N GLU A 632 3.60 6.03 7.79
CA GLU A 632 2.48 5.61 6.95
C GLU A 632 1.18 5.33 7.73
N PHE A 633 1.26 4.89 8.97
CA PHE A 633 0.08 4.78 9.84
C PHE A 633 -0.40 6.13 10.37
N GLY A 634 0.48 7.14 10.45
CA GLY A 634 0.16 8.43 11.08
C GLY A 634 -0.19 8.34 12.57
N SER A 635 -0.01 7.19 13.23
CA SER A 635 -0.46 6.91 14.60
C SER A 635 0.50 6.00 15.35
N ALA A 636 0.91 6.41 16.58
CA ALA A 636 1.73 5.58 17.46
C ALA A 636 1.02 4.30 17.87
N LYS A 637 -0.29 4.37 18.10
CA LYS A 637 -1.09 3.22 18.52
C LYS A 637 -1.08 2.11 17.45
N TRP A 638 -1.22 2.47 16.18
CA TRP A 638 -1.17 1.52 15.07
C TRP A 638 0.23 0.96 14.85
N THR A 639 1.27 1.77 15.04
CA THR A 639 2.66 1.30 14.96
C THR A 639 2.95 0.29 16.05
N LEU A 640 2.56 0.59 17.29
CA LEU A 640 2.73 -0.32 18.42
C LEU A 640 1.94 -1.63 18.21
N PHE A 641 0.69 -1.53 17.74
CA PHE A 641 -0.10 -2.70 17.36
C PHE A 641 0.61 -3.56 16.31
N GLY A 642 1.18 -2.94 15.27
CA GLY A 642 1.91 -3.64 14.22
C GLY A 642 3.14 -4.39 14.76
N VAL A 643 3.95 -3.71 15.56
CA VAL A 643 5.14 -4.30 16.20
C VAL A 643 4.76 -5.47 17.11
N LEU A 644 3.74 -5.30 17.96
CA LEU A 644 3.27 -6.36 18.84
C LEU A 644 2.68 -7.53 18.07
N TYR A 645 1.87 -7.27 17.05
CA TYR A 645 1.25 -8.30 16.21
C TYR A 645 2.32 -9.18 15.53
N GLN A 646 3.28 -8.54 14.85
CA GLN A 646 4.35 -9.25 14.13
C GLN A 646 5.24 -10.05 15.10
N THR A 647 5.63 -9.46 16.21
CA THR A 647 6.48 -10.13 17.20
C THR A 647 5.76 -11.29 17.89
N THR A 648 4.48 -11.12 18.24
CA THR A 648 3.68 -12.19 18.86
C THR A 648 3.47 -13.35 17.88
N LEU A 649 3.15 -13.05 16.61
CA LEU A 649 2.99 -14.07 15.59
C LEU A 649 4.29 -14.85 15.36
N ALA A 650 5.43 -14.16 15.27
CA ALA A 650 6.75 -14.77 15.16
C ALA A 650 7.08 -15.67 16.34
N TYR A 651 6.77 -15.20 17.55
CA TYR A 651 6.99 -15.95 18.78
C TYR A 651 6.17 -17.25 18.80
N VAL A 652 4.89 -17.16 18.47
CA VAL A 652 3.99 -18.33 18.45
C VAL A 652 4.44 -19.33 17.39
N LEU A 653 4.79 -18.88 16.19
CA LEU A 653 5.27 -19.79 15.13
C LEU A 653 6.60 -20.45 15.48
N ALA A 654 7.57 -19.70 16.00
CA ALA A 654 8.86 -20.26 16.43
C ALA A 654 8.69 -21.24 17.60
N PHE A 655 7.80 -20.93 18.56
CA PHE A 655 7.47 -21.82 19.65
C PHE A 655 6.86 -23.15 19.15
N ILE A 656 5.90 -23.07 18.23
CA ILE A 656 5.29 -24.28 17.63
C ILE A 656 6.37 -25.13 16.95
N ILE A 657 7.23 -24.48 16.13
CA ILE A 657 8.28 -25.18 15.39
C ILE A 657 9.25 -25.84 16.34
N ASN A 658 9.70 -25.15 17.39
CA ASN A 658 10.64 -25.74 18.33
C ASN A 658 10.04 -26.89 19.11
N GLN A 659 8.86 -26.70 19.72
CA GLN A 659 8.25 -27.68 20.59
C GLN A 659 7.76 -28.93 19.84
N LEU A 660 7.03 -28.77 18.73
CA LEU A 660 6.57 -29.91 17.93
C LEU A 660 7.70 -30.51 17.09
N GLY A 661 8.58 -29.67 16.54
CA GLY A 661 9.74 -30.14 15.79
C GLY A 661 10.70 -30.98 16.65
N SER A 662 10.89 -30.63 17.91
CA SER A 662 11.72 -31.42 18.83
C SER A 662 11.12 -32.81 19.10
N VAL A 663 9.80 -32.93 19.20
CA VAL A 663 9.13 -34.22 19.32
C VAL A 663 9.23 -35.02 18.05
N ILE A 664 8.99 -34.43 16.87
CA ILE A 664 8.91 -35.13 15.60
C ILE A 664 10.31 -35.50 15.04
N VAL A 665 11.26 -34.54 15.13
CA VAL A 665 12.58 -34.70 14.49
C VAL A 665 13.63 -35.26 15.45
N LEU A 666 13.61 -34.80 16.72
CA LEU A 666 14.60 -35.19 17.73
C LEU A 666 14.13 -36.34 18.64
N GLY A 667 12.86 -36.79 18.51
CA GLY A 667 12.31 -37.86 19.34
C GLY A 667 12.13 -37.45 20.81
N ALA A 668 12.04 -36.17 21.13
CA ALA A 668 11.84 -35.68 22.49
C ALA A 668 10.49 -36.18 23.03
N PRO A 669 10.35 -36.44 24.35
CA PRO A 669 9.08 -36.84 24.92
C PRO A 669 8.01 -35.74 24.80
N PHE A 670 6.76 -36.17 24.57
CA PHE A 670 5.64 -35.24 24.47
C PHE A 670 5.33 -34.63 25.84
N GLY A 671 5.86 -33.44 26.10
CA GLY A 671 5.73 -32.73 27.38
C GLY A 671 4.72 -31.58 27.33
N ALA A 672 4.65 -30.79 28.42
CA ALA A 672 3.75 -29.65 28.54
C ALA A 672 3.96 -28.59 27.44
N GLY A 673 5.20 -28.35 27.02
CA GLY A 673 5.51 -27.44 25.89
C GLY A 673 4.88 -27.89 24.58
N ALA A 674 5.00 -29.17 24.24
CA ALA A 674 4.42 -29.74 23.03
C ALA A 674 2.87 -29.70 23.06
N SER A 675 2.27 -29.95 24.24
CA SER A 675 0.80 -29.81 24.41
C SER A 675 0.31 -28.40 24.17
N ILE A 676 1.01 -27.40 24.71
CA ILE A 676 0.70 -25.98 24.51
C ILE A 676 0.89 -25.60 23.02
N ALA A 677 1.95 -26.10 22.37
CA ALA A 677 2.20 -25.85 20.95
C ALA A 677 1.13 -26.48 20.05
N ALA A 678 0.67 -27.70 20.37
CA ALA A 678 -0.44 -28.35 19.68
C ALA A 678 -1.76 -27.56 19.84
N ALA A 679 -2.05 -27.09 21.05
CA ALA A 679 -3.21 -26.23 21.32
C ALA A 679 -3.12 -24.92 20.57
N ALA A 680 -1.95 -24.26 20.55
CA ALA A 680 -1.73 -23.02 19.80
C ALA A 680 -1.94 -23.25 18.28
N THR A 681 -1.45 -24.36 17.74
CA THR A 681 -1.67 -24.75 16.34
C THR A 681 -3.16 -24.94 16.06
N ALA A 682 -3.88 -25.66 16.91
CA ALA A 682 -5.33 -25.86 16.79
C ALA A 682 -6.09 -24.52 16.83
N ILE A 683 -5.70 -23.59 17.72
CA ILE A 683 -6.28 -22.24 17.78
C ILE A 683 -6.02 -21.46 16.48
N LEU A 684 -4.80 -21.46 15.96
CA LEU A 684 -4.47 -20.79 14.70
C LEU A 684 -5.30 -21.34 13.54
N VAL A 685 -5.40 -22.68 13.43
CA VAL A 685 -6.24 -23.33 12.40
C VAL A 685 -7.70 -22.97 12.58
N PHE A 686 -8.22 -23.01 13.81
CA PHE A 686 -9.60 -22.63 14.10
C PHE A 686 -9.89 -21.17 13.71
N LEU A 687 -8.96 -20.24 14.01
CA LEU A 687 -9.11 -18.82 13.66
C LEU A 687 -9.16 -18.61 12.13
N VAL A 688 -8.45 -19.44 11.37
CA VAL A 688 -8.49 -19.40 9.89
C VAL A 688 -9.76 -20.04 9.34
N VAL A 689 -10.18 -21.19 9.90
CA VAL A 689 -11.33 -21.96 9.37
C VAL A 689 -12.67 -21.36 9.79
N ARG A 690 -12.75 -20.75 10.99
CA ARG A 690 -14.03 -20.15 11.45
C ARG A 690 -14.59 -19.22 10.37
N PRO A 691 -15.93 -19.30 10.10
CA PRO A 691 -16.53 -18.36 9.16
C PRO A 691 -16.29 -16.92 9.63
N ALA A 692 -16.10 -16.01 8.68
CA ALA A 692 -16.08 -14.58 9.01
C ALA A 692 -17.38 -14.27 9.76
N PRO A 693 -17.35 -13.45 10.82
CA PRO A 693 -18.57 -13.03 11.45
C PRO A 693 -19.45 -12.43 10.34
N LYS A 694 -20.54 -13.10 10.02
CA LYS A 694 -21.55 -12.50 9.17
C LYS A 694 -21.89 -11.20 9.88
N LYS A 695 -21.56 -10.06 9.30
CA LYS A 695 -22.22 -8.82 9.63
C LYS A 695 -23.68 -9.02 9.20
N ALA A 696 -24.40 -9.78 9.99
CA ALA A 696 -25.84 -9.62 10.10
C ALA A 696 -26.05 -8.36 10.93
N SER A 697 -25.72 -7.21 10.37
CA SER A 697 -26.43 -6.01 10.73
C SER A 697 -27.30 -5.72 9.53
N PRO A 698 -28.62 -5.76 9.69
CA PRO A 698 -29.50 -5.23 8.69
C PRO A 698 -29.01 -3.85 8.29
N MET A 699 -29.26 -3.40 7.08
CA MET A 699 -28.91 -2.08 6.55
C MET A 699 -29.20 -0.96 7.56
N TRP A 700 -30.07 -1.21 8.50
CA TRP A 700 -30.69 -0.34 9.50
C TRP A 700 -30.15 -0.52 10.94
N GLY A 701 -29.17 -1.40 11.22
CA GLY A 701 -28.71 -1.73 12.59
C GLY A 701 -27.70 -0.75 13.15
N SER A 702 -28.09 0.00 14.20
CA SER A 702 -27.27 0.70 15.24
C SER A 702 -26.25 1.76 14.82
N LEU A 703 -26.65 2.75 14.03
CA LEU A 703 -25.99 4.07 14.00
C LEU A 703 -26.92 5.17 14.55
N ALA A 704 -27.81 4.82 15.49
CA ALA A 704 -28.61 5.78 16.20
C ALA A 704 -27.82 6.51 17.28
N LYS A 705 -26.98 7.46 16.88
CA LYS A 705 -26.75 8.70 17.63
C LYS A 705 -26.83 9.84 16.61
N PRO A 706 -27.90 10.64 16.63
CA PRO A 706 -27.97 11.84 15.82
C PRO A 706 -26.87 12.78 16.30
N MET A 707 -25.91 13.10 15.45
CA MET A 707 -25.13 14.31 15.62
C MET A 707 -26.05 15.49 15.23
N VAL A 708 -26.88 15.89 16.18
CA VAL A 708 -27.47 17.24 16.20
C VAL A 708 -26.46 18.11 16.93
N LYS A 709 -25.70 18.90 16.18
CA LYS A 709 -25.43 20.33 16.40
C LYS A 709 -24.52 20.83 15.28
#